data_c61d093b341636f95daf69fb47443d32
#
_entry.id   c61d093b341636f95daf69fb47443d32
#
_cell.length_a   1.000
_cell.length_b   1.000
_cell.length_c   1.000
_cell.angle_alpha   90.00
_cell.angle_beta   90.00
_cell.angle_gamma   90.00
#
_symmetry.space_group_name_H-M   'P 1'
#
loop_
_entity.id
_entity.type
_entity.pdbx_description
1 polymer ?
#
loop_
_entity_poly.entity_id
_entity_poly.type
_entity_poly.pdbx_seq_one_letter_code
_entity_poly.pdbx_strand_id
1 'polypeptide(L)'
;MSWIKIPPVKWISSDVDAIYAANYFKDKQYMAYDTETTGLNKLKDYPLIFSMSDGVERFGGLADFLQHPAIKGLLESDIIKIGSNLNIDRHWSENVGIFLGGDFVDTVTTDWLIDENREGRHGLKDCAYDYCGIIMRDFTDVFPMKRATKTTAAETPKEAILNKISTPQGFEEAKQYAGLDAFANYLVFLKHKEILEKTVIFVDQYGKPARTLWDHYVEFEMPLIKVIYNMERRGIRISTGYLRQMSIVAGKRMIDLETNFHRLMAEKGYDKLFPAPINLNSPMQLRKLFYDIIGKVPFKFTKNTDSPAPSTDSEVIERFAEEGDEFATLLAKYKDVAKTKTAFLDGIKEEICQDGKIHPSFRKLTVSGRFSCTGPNVQQMKRTSEDEFKIRSAFVADDGYVFGSLDFSQLELMILAHVSGDEVMIDAFNTGKDLHLVAVHHIFGFDYEECVAAKKKEKKLGVDALNERELLIIVLRTAVKRIWYGLNYGIGDEKLAINLTADFRKADKKGRNLQCPSCKTVYPLDYVNEQRRVECTHIGGFPVDDNYVSMSVIRARKMFYKSSEDRDVSVFALEEIIRTVSEKEAFSYRKKLLGVFKKASQWLDTQIKIVNSEKKVQSILGRFRRLNSVDSTNRVDKSRAERQSKNVIQNHAADIVGHVMVLVDNDQDLKEAGVQLLGQVHDELIIQMPDNEFAQKNLARIKHIMETGFSETVFPLNVNLIAEGALGLSWGDCK
;
A
#
# COMPACT_ATOMS: atom_id res chain seq x y z
N MET A 1 -40.04 13.75 4.20
CA MET A 1 -38.97 14.49 3.51
C MET A 1 -39.60 15.59 2.71
N SER A 2 -39.33 16.86 3.00
CA SER A 2 -39.73 17.97 2.13
C SER A 2 -38.91 17.84 0.84
N TRP A 3 -39.58 17.85 -0.31
CA TRP A 3 -38.88 17.78 -1.62
C TRP A 3 -37.96 18.99 -1.73
N ILE A 4 -36.65 18.72 -1.96
CA ILE A 4 -35.67 19.77 -2.22
C ILE A 4 -36.08 20.45 -3.53
N LYS A 5 -36.41 21.74 -3.48
CA LYS A 5 -36.71 22.52 -4.67
C LYS A 5 -35.38 22.87 -5.34
N ILE A 6 -35.11 22.29 -6.51
CA ILE A 6 -33.93 22.59 -7.31
C ILE A 6 -34.17 23.91 -8.05
N PRO A 7 -33.42 25.01 -7.79
CA PRO A 7 -33.61 26.29 -8.47
C PRO A 7 -33.18 26.23 -9.94
N PRO A 8 -33.62 27.10 -10.83
CA PRO A 8 -33.13 27.18 -12.20
C PRO A 8 -31.63 27.56 -12.24
N VAL A 9 -30.93 27.13 -13.28
CA VAL A 9 -29.54 27.55 -13.50
C VAL A 9 -29.49 28.96 -14.07
N LYS A 10 -28.78 29.85 -13.40
CA LYS A 10 -28.43 31.18 -13.90
C LYS A 10 -27.18 31.01 -14.79
N TRP A 11 -27.39 31.04 -16.10
CA TRP A 11 -26.34 30.83 -17.06
C TRP A 11 -25.56 32.10 -17.35
N ILE A 12 -24.23 32.04 -17.19
CA ILE A 12 -23.32 33.16 -17.46
C ILE A 12 -23.06 33.19 -18.97
N SER A 13 -23.60 34.21 -19.63
CA SER A 13 -23.52 34.39 -21.08
C SER A 13 -23.12 35.81 -21.48
N SER A 14 -22.89 36.67 -20.52
CA SER A 14 -22.50 38.09 -20.71
C SER A 14 -21.62 38.56 -19.55
N ASP A 15 -20.92 39.69 -19.76
CA ASP A 15 -20.15 40.37 -18.70
C ASP A 15 -21.03 40.74 -17.50
N VAL A 16 -22.29 41.13 -17.76
CA VAL A 16 -23.25 41.44 -16.71
C VAL A 16 -23.57 40.23 -15.85
N ASP A 17 -23.76 39.06 -16.46
CA ASP A 17 -23.99 37.81 -15.74
C ASP A 17 -22.78 37.42 -14.90
N ALA A 18 -21.55 37.56 -15.46
CA ALA A 18 -20.32 37.26 -14.78
C ALA A 18 -20.10 38.15 -13.55
N ILE A 19 -20.30 39.44 -13.69
CA ILE A 19 -20.24 40.42 -12.58
C ILE A 19 -21.33 40.13 -11.54
N TYR A 20 -22.53 39.79 -11.96
CA TYR A 20 -23.62 39.43 -11.07
C TYR A 20 -23.27 38.17 -10.25
N ALA A 21 -22.80 37.12 -10.88
CA ALA A 21 -22.41 35.90 -10.21
C ALA A 21 -21.28 36.16 -9.18
N ALA A 22 -20.24 36.91 -9.57
CA ALA A 22 -19.13 37.22 -8.67
C ALA A 22 -19.60 38.04 -7.46
N ASN A 23 -20.46 39.04 -7.66
CA ASN A 23 -21.02 39.83 -6.57
C ASN A 23 -21.95 39.01 -5.65
N TYR A 24 -22.66 38.02 -6.18
CA TYR A 24 -23.50 37.13 -5.40
C TYR A 24 -22.68 36.30 -4.39
N PHE A 25 -21.50 35.82 -4.79
CA PHE A 25 -20.62 35.00 -3.94
C PHE A 25 -19.68 35.83 -3.05
N LYS A 26 -19.49 37.10 -3.30
CA LYS A 26 -18.45 37.95 -2.68
C LYS A 26 -18.36 37.82 -1.16
N ASP A 27 -19.49 37.73 -0.47
CA ASP A 27 -19.57 37.69 1.00
C ASP A 27 -19.91 36.27 1.52
N LYS A 28 -19.84 35.26 0.67
CA LYS A 28 -20.09 33.86 1.07
C LYS A 28 -18.82 33.22 1.61
N GLN A 29 -18.94 32.43 2.68
CA GLN A 29 -17.84 31.66 3.23
C GLN A 29 -17.50 30.44 2.37
N TYR A 30 -18.50 29.83 1.76
CA TYR A 30 -18.38 28.57 1.00
C TYR A 30 -19.01 28.71 -0.37
N MET A 31 -18.42 28.06 -1.38
CA MET A 31 -18.94 27.96 -2.74
C MET A 31 -18.61 26.58 -3.30
N ALA A 32 -19.61 25.82 -3.72
CA ALA A 32 -19.33 24.61 -4.49
C ALA A 32 -18.90 24.99 -5.91
N TYR A 33 -17.93 24.23 -6.42
CA TYR A 33 -17.37 24.38 -7.76
C TYR A 33 -17.20 23.00 -8.40
N ASP A 34 -17.58 22.89 -9.67
CA ASP A 34 -17.51 21.66 -10.43
C ASP A 34 -17.25 21.95 -11.91
N THR A 35 -16.64 21.02 -12.66
CA THR A 35 -16.29 21.20 -14.06
C THR A 35 -16.60 19.99 -14.93
N GLU A 36 -17.13 20.26 -16.15
CA GLU A 36 -17.19 19.28 -17.24
C GLU A 36 -16.04 19.49 -18.19
N THR A 37 -15.29 18.46 -18.51
CA THR A 37 -13.95 18.57 -19.08
C THR A 37 -13.76 17.80 -20.39
N THR A 38 -12.67 18.08 -21.09
CA THR A 38 -12.31 17.41 -22.34
C THR A 38 -11.91 15.95 -22.17
N GLY A 39 -11.65 15.50 -20.94
CA GLY A 39 -11.25 14.15 -20.58
C GLY A 39 -10.79 14.06 -19.13
N LEU A 40 -10.13 12.96 -18.75
CA LEU A 40 -9.76 12.66 -17.36
C LEU A 40 -8.27 12.86 -17.06
N ASN A 41 -7.46 13.28 -18.02
CA ASN A 41 -6.04 13.53 -17.80
C ASN A 41 -5.83 14.86 -17.10
N LYS A 42 -5.39 14.83 -15.83
CA LYS A 42 -5.23 16.01 -14.99
C LYS A 42 -4.25 17.07 -15.49
N LEU A 43 -3.35 16.74 -16.44
CA LEU A 43 -2.37 17.68 -16.99
C LEU A 43 -2.64 18.15 -18.42
N LYS A 44 -3.55 17.47 -19.12
CA LYS A 44 -3.85 17.78 -20.54
C LYS A 44 -5.25 18.31 -20.73
N ASP A 45 -6.18 17.76 -19.94
CA ASP A 45 -7.57 18.11 -20.09
C ASP A 45 -7.90 19.42 -19.37
N TYR A 46 -8.97 20.03 -19.80
CA TYR A 46 -9.37 21.36 -19.34
C TYR A 46 -10.90 21.49 -19.32
N PRO A 47 -11.44 22.44 -18.53
CA PRO A 47 -12.87 22.66 -18.45
C PRO A 47 -13.47 23.11 -19.78
N LEU A 48 -14.68 22.64 -20.10
CA LEU A 48 -15.56 23.10 -21.16
C LEU A 48 -16.78 23.81 -20.58
N ILE A 49 -17.27 23.34 -19.45
CA ILE A 49 -18.37 23.93 -18.68
C ILE A 49 -17.91 24.01 -17.24
N PHE A 50 -18.28 25.06 -16.54
CA PHE A 50 -18.12 25.15 -15.08
C PHE A 50 -19.45 25.46 -14.42
N SER A 51 -19.58 25.09 -13.15
CA SER A 51 -20.72 25.42 -12.33
C SER A 51 -20.33 25.83 -10.92
N MET A 52 -21.18 26.65 -10.30
CA MET A 52 -21.00 27.16 -8.94
C MET A 52 -22.34 27.19 -8.21
N SER A 53 -22.35 26.93 -6.90
CA SER A 53 -23.55 26.98 -6.08
C SER A 53 -23.24 27.26 -4.61
N ASP A 54 -24.18 27.86 -3.90
CA ASP A 54 -24.23 27.99 -2.43
C ASP A 54 -25.40 27.18 -1.83
N GLY A 55 -25.99 26.26 -2.59
CA GLY A 55 -27.16 25.49 -2.19
C GLY A 55 -28.49 26.25 -2.24
N VAL A 56 -28.47 27.53 -2.60
CA VAL A 56 -29.64 28.39 -2.81
C VAL A 56 -29.78 28.76 -4.28
N GLU A 57 -28.70 29.18 -4.90
CA GLU A 57 -28.64 29.56 -6.30
C GLU A 57 -27.64 28.64 -7.05
N ARG A 58 -27.91 28.44 -8.34
CA ARG A 58 -27.05 27.69 -9.25
C ARG A 58 -26.57 28.56 -10.39
N PHE A 59 -25.27 28.65 -10.58
CA PHE A 59 -24.65 29.33 -11.70
C PHE A 59 -23.90 28.33 -12.57
N GLY A 60 -23.82 28.58 -13.86
CA GLY A 60 -23.00 27.79 -14.79
C GLY A 60 -22.62 28.63 -15.97
N GLY A 61 -21.55 28.25 -16.67
CA GLY A 61 -21.06 28.94 -17.83
C GLY A 61 -20.15 28.07 -18.68
N LEU A 62 -19.93 28.49 -19.93
CA LEU A 62 -18.86 27.93 -20.74
C LEU A 62 -17.49 28.38 -20.20
N ALA A 63 -16.48 27.52 -20.36
CA ALA A 63 -15.16 27.74 -19.80
C ALA A 63 -14.49 29.06 -20.27
N ASP A 64 -14.90 29.64 -21.38
CA ASP A 64 -14.39 30.95 -21.84
C ASP A 64 -14.61 32.04 -20.77
N PHE A 65 -15.71 31.96 -20.02
CA PHE A 65 -15.99 32.88 -18.92
C PHE A 65 -15.11 32.68 -17.68
N LEU A 66 -14.36 31.58 -17.57
CA LEU A 66 -13.36 31.42 -16.50
C LEU A 66 -12.28 32.50 -16.57
N GLN A 67 -11.98 33.02 -17.76
CA GLN A 67 -11.02 34.11 -17.97
C GLN A 67 -11.59 35.50 -17.72
N HIS A 68 -12.91 35.61 -17.52
CA HIS A 68 -13.52 36.90 -17.20
C HIS A 68 -13.01 37.38 -15.83
N PRO A 69 -12.51 38.65 -15.69
CA PRO A 69 -11.84 39.12 -14.47
C PRO A 69 -12.64 38.91 -13.18
N ALA A 70 -13.97 39.08 -13.24
CA ALA A 70 -14.85 38.90 -12.07
C ALA A 70 -14.93 37.41 -11.65
N ILE A 71 -15.04 36.48 -12.60
CA ILE A 71 -15.11 35.04 -12.32
C ILE A 71 -13.73 34.53 -11.87
N LYS A 72 -12.66 34.90 -12.59
CA LYS A 72 -11.31 34.55 -12.21
C LYS A 72 -10.98 35.05 -10.80
N GLY A 73 -11.23 36.33 -10.50
CA GLY A 73 -11.01 36.89 -9.18
C GLY A 73 -11.83 36.21 -8.08
N LEU A 74 -13.06 35.77 -8.36
CA LEU A 74 -13.88 34.98 -7.44
C LEU A 74 -13.26 33.61 -7.17
N LEU A 75 -12.84 32.90 -8.21
CA LEU A 75 -12.24 31.55 -8.07
C LEU A 75 -10.89 31.58 -7.38
N GLU A 76 -10.09 32.62 -7.60
CA GLU A 76 -8.78 32.83 -6.97
C GLU A 76 -8.87 33.47 -5.57
N SER A 77 -10.06 33.87 -5.10
CA SER A 77 -10.30 34.45 -3.78
C SER A 77 -10.19 33.40 -2.63
N ASP A 78 -10.20 33.89 -1.40
CA ASP A 78 -10.13 33.08 -0.18
C ASP A 78 -11.45 32.35 0.17
N ILE A 79 -12.50 32.45 -0.64
CA ILE A 79 -13.73 31.67 -0.45
C ILE A 79 -13.36 30.19 -0.44
N ILE A 80 -13.87 29.42 0.53
CA ILE A 80 -13.66 27.98 0.62
C ILE A 80 -14.42 27.29 -0.52
N LYS A 81 -13.71 26.56 -1.38
CA LYS A 81 -14.30 25.79 -2.48
C LYS A 81 -14.68 24.40 -2.00
N ILE A 82 -15.88 23.96 -2.40
CA ILE A 82 -16.42 22.63 -2.10
C ILE A 82 -16.53 21.89 -3.42
N GLY A 83 -16.09 20.63 -3.44
CA GLY A 83 -16.25 19.75 -4.60
C GLY A 83 -16.16 18.28 -4.23
N SER A 84 -16.41 17.43 -5.19
CA SER A 84 -16.25 15.98 -5.05
C SER A 84 -14.98 15.54 -5.75
N ASN A 85 -13.95 15.14 -5.00
CA ASN A 85 -12.60 14.88 -5.53
C ASN A 85 -11.99 16.16 -6.16
N LEU A 86 -12.15 17.27 -5.49
CA LEU A 86 -11.91 18.63 -5.97
C LEU A 86 -10.49 18.87 -6.51
N ASN A 87 -9.48 18.09 -6.09
CA ASN A 87 -8.13 18.21 -6.63
C ASN A 87 -8.07 18.02 -8.15
N ILE A 88 -8.98 17.23 -8.71
CA ILE A 88 -9.07 17.03 -10.17
C ILE A 88 -9.51 18.32 -10.86
N ASP A 89 -10.57 18.97 -10.37
CA ASP A 89 -11.07 20.26 -10.91
C ASP A 89 -10.02 21.36 -10.78
N ARG A 90 -9.21 21.33 -9.71
CA ARG A 90 -8.09 22.23 -9.52
C ARG A 90 -7.04 22.05 -10.61
N HIS A 91 -6.66 20.80 -10.92
CA HIS A 91 -5.71 20.53 -12.01
C HIS A 91 -6.20 21.04 -13.36
N TRP A 92 -7.46 20.77 -13.68
CA TRP A 92 -8.07 21.20 -14.93
C TRP A 92 -8.20 22.72 -15.03
N SER A 93 -8.60 23.39 -13.94
CA SER A 93 -8.68 24.85 -13.87
C SER A 93 -7.30 25.50 -14.04
N GLU A 94 -6.26 24.93 -13.42
CA GLU A 94 -4.89 25.42 -13.59
C GLU A 94 -4.37 25.26 -15.03
N ASN A 95 -4.81 24.22 -15.75
CA ASN A 95 -4.43 24.03 -17.15
C ASN A 95 -4.94 25.15 -18.07
N VAL A 96 -5.94 25.94 -17.63
CA VAL A 96 -6.42 27.15 -18.30
C VAL A 96 -6.03 28.43 -17.55
N GLY A 97 -5.09 28.38 -16.60
CA GLY A 97 -4.55 29.56 -15.90
C GLY A 97 -5.46 30.11 -14.79
N ILE A 98 -6.34 29.28 -14.22
CA ILE A 98 -7.16 29.60 -13.06
C ILE A 98 -6.63 28.87 -11.83
N PHE A 99 -6.09 29.60 -10.86
CA PHE A 99 -5.51 29.09 -9.64
C PHE A 99 -6.52 29.21 -8.50
N LEU A 100 -7.25 28.12 -8.21
CA LEU A 100 -8.27 28.15 -7.17
C LEU A 100 -7.62 28.52 -5.82
N GLY A 101 -8.10 29.64 -5.23
CA GLY A 101 -7.62 30.15 -3.94
C GLY A 101 -8.44 29.61 -2.76
N GLY A 102 -8.02 30.00 -1.55
CA GLY A 102 -8.69 29.62 -0.29
C GLY A 102 -8.38 28.18 0.15
N ASP A 103 -9.25 27.68 1.04
CA ASP A 103 -9.26 26.30 1.49
C ASP A 103 -10.23 25.44 0.67
N PHE A 104 -10.13 24.12 0.84
CA PHE A 104 -10.84 23.16 -0.01
C PHE A 104 -11.57 22.12 0.82
N VAL A 105 -12.88 22.01 0.64
CA VAL A 105 -13.68 20.93 1.20
C VAL A 105 -13.94 19.88 0.12
N ASP A 106 -13.45 18.67 0.34
CA ASP A 106 -13.71 17.53 -0.52
C ASP A 106 -14.78 16.64 0.10
N THR A 107 -15.95 16.56 -0.55
CA THR A 107 -17.08 15.78 -0.06
C THR A 107 -16.81 14.27 -0.07
N VAL A 108 -15.89 13.77 -0.88
CA VAL A 108 -15.43 12.36 -0.84
C VAL A 108 -14.70 12.08 0.47
N THR A 109 -13.81 12.98 0.88
CA THR A 109 -13.05 12.83 2.13
C THR A 109 -13.96 12.98 3.36
N THR A 110 -14.92 13.92 3.34
CA THR A 110 -15.87 14.07 4.45
C THR A 110 -16.81 12.87 4.59
N ASP A 111 -17.28 12.27 3.49
CA ASP A 111 -18.09 11.05 3.53
C ASP A 111 -17.28 9.85 4.05
N TRP A 112 -16.02 9.73 3.63
CA TRP A 112 -15.11 8.70 4.15
C TRP A 112 -14.88 8.84 5.67
N LEU A 113 -14.80 10.03 6.22
CA LEU A 113 -14.72 10.23 7.68
C LEU A 113 -16.03 9.81 8.38
N ILE A 114 -17.18 10.01 7.74
CA ILE A 114 -18.47 9.58 8.28
C ILE A 114 -18.55 8.04 8.32
N ASP A 115 -18.19 7.36 7.23
CA ASP A 115 -18.15 5.89 7.19
C ASP A 115 -17.17 5.39 6.12
N GLU A 116 -15.98 4.97 6.54
CA GLU A 116 -14.92 4.45 5.68
C GLU A 116 -15.25 3.11 5.00
N ASN A 117 -16.35 2.44 5.39
CA ASN A 117 -16.76 1.16 4.81
C ASN A 117 -17.70 1.30 3.59
N ARG A 118 -18.03 2.52 3.19
CA ARG A 118 -18.84 2.78 1.99
C ARG A 118 -18.02 2.66 0.70
N GLU A 119 -17.18 1.62 0.61
CA GLU A 119 -16.27 1.38 -0.51
C GLU A 119 -16.98 1.49 -1.86
N GLY A 120 -16.45 2.36 -2.75
CA GLY A 120 -17.02 2.64 -4.06
C GLY A 120 -18.25 3.56 -4.08
N ARG A 121 -18.75 4.03 -2.90
CA ARG A 121 -19.94 4.85 -2.76
C ARG A 121 -19.71 6.22 -2.14
N HIS A 122 -18.47 6.70 -2.11
CA HIS A 122 -18.15 8.05 -1.63
C HIS A 122 -18.34 9.13 -2.71
N GLY A 123 -18.72 8.75 -3.93
CA GLY A 123 -18.94 9.68 -5.04
C GLY A 123 -20.17 10.56 -4.84
N LEU A 124 -20.17 11.71 -5.52
CA LEU A 124 -21.22 12.72 -5.41
C LEU A 124 -22.63 12.14 -5.60
N LYS A 125 -22.86 11.29 -6.58
CA LYS A 125 -24.19 10.75 -6.90
C LYS A 125 -24.75 9.88 -5.79
N ASP A 126 -23.92 8.98 -5.23
CA ASP A 126 -24.32 8.17 -4.09
C ASP A 126 -24.60 9.03 -2.85
N CYS A 127 -23.72 10.00 -2.57
CA CYS A 127 -23.89 10.91 -1.45
C CYS A 127 -25.12 11.81 -1.61
N ALA A 128 -25.38 12.34 -2.82
CA ALA A 128 -26.55 13.16 -3.11
C ALA A 128 -27.86 12.38 -2.91
N TYR A 129 -27.87 11.11 -3.32
CA TYR A 129 -29.01 10.23 -3.10
C TYR A 129 -29.19 9.89 -1.62
N ASP A 130 -28.13 9.41 -0.97
CA ASP A 130 -28.20 8.88 0.40
C ASP A 130 -28.48 9.97 1.45
N TYR A 131 -27.90 11.17 1.31
CA TYR A 131 -28.03 12.26 2.28
C TYR A 131 -29.09 13.31 1.93
N CYS A 132 -29.36 13.49 0.63
CA CYS A 132 -30.24 14.56 0.16
C CYS A 132 -31.46 14.06 -0.62
N GLY A 133 -31.53 12.78 -1.00
CA GLY A 133 -32.62 12.24 -1.83
C GLY A 133 -32.61 12.76 -3.28
N ILE A 134 -31.47 13.28 -3.75
CA ILE A 134 -31.31 13.82 -5.10
C ILE A 134 -30.84 12.69 -6.01
N ILE A 135 -31.61 12.41 -7.08
CA ILE A 135 -31.24 11.46 -8.12
C ILE A 135 -30.52 12.22 -9.22
N MET A 136 -29.26 11.84 -9.46
CA MET A 136 -28.40 12.44 -10.50
C MET A 136 -28.24 11.46 -11.68
N ARG A 137 -28.18 12.00 -12.89
CA ARG A 137 -27.90 11.21 -14.12
C ARG A 137 -26.42 10.93 -14.25
N ASP A 138 -26.05 9.87 -14.97
CA ASP A 138 -24.66 9.64 -15.32
C ASP A 138 -24.21 10.52 -16.47
N PHE A 139 -22.89 10.84 -16.52
CA PHE A 139 -22.31 11.61 -17.60
C PHE A 139 -22.67 11.03 -18.97
N THR A 140 -22.58 9.73 -19.13
CA THR A 140 -22.89 9.02 -20.38
C THR A 140 -24.37 9.04 -20.77
N ASP A 141 -25.27 9.30 -19.81
CA ASP A 141 -26.71 9.46 -20.09
C ASP A 141 -27.03 10.83 -20.68
N VAL A 142 -26.21 11.83 -20.33
CA VAL A 142 -26.38 13.21 -20.81
C VAL A 142 -25.51 13.45 -22.03
N PHE A 143 -24.28 12.95 -22.01
CA PHE A 143 -23.28 13.07 -23.08
C PHE A 143 -22.93 11.67 -23.63
N PRO A 144 -23.80 11.05 -24.43
CA PRO A 144 -23.57 9.72 -24.96
C PRO A 144 -22.36 9.70 -25.91
N MET A 145 -21.43 8.81 -25.65
CA MET A 145 -20.23 8.64 -26.46
C MET A 145 -20.33 7.42 -27.37
N LYS A 146 -19.95 7.59 -28.63
CA LYS A 146 -19.87 6.48 -29.60
C LYS A 146 -18.68 5.58 -29.27
N ARG A 147 -18.91 4.28 -29.27
CA ARG A 147 -17.84 3.30 -29.06
C ARG A 147 -16.96 3.19 -30.32
N ALA A 148 -15.70 2.82 -30.13
CA ALA A 148 -14.83 2.50 -31.25
C ALA A 148 -15.42 1.37 -32.10
N THR A 149 -15.26 1.49 -33.42
CA THR A 149 -15.56 0.42 -34.40
C THR A 149 -14.26 0.02 -35.09
N LYS A 150 -14.32 -0.95 -36.03
CA LYS A 150 -13.14 -1.33 -36.83
C LYS A 150 -12.58 -0.17 -37.67
N THR A 151 -13.37 0.85 -37.97
CA THR A 151 -13.05 1.95 -38.88
C THR A 151 -13.08 3.33 -38.23
N THR A 152 -13.62 3.48 -37.01
CA THR A 152 -13.74 4.76 -36.32
C THR A 152 -13.21 4.65 -34.88
N ALA A 153 -12.48 5.67 -34.44
CA ALA A 153 -12.07 5.81 -33.04
C ALA A 153 -13.30 6.02 -32.13
N ALA A 154 -13.13 5.76 -30.83
CA ALA A 154 -14.12 6.11 -29.83
C ALA A 154 -14.27 7.64 -29.76
N GLU A 155 -15.48 8.12 -29.55
CA GLU A 155 -15.76 9.53 -29.29
C GLU A 155 -15.19 9.94 -27.92
N THR A 156 -14.55 11.09 -27.87
CA THR A 156 -13.97 11.65 -26.63
C THR A 156 -15.03 12.39 -25.82
N PRO A 157 -14.84 12.59 -24.50
CA PRO A 157 -15.73 13.45 -23.69
C PRO A 157 -15.88 14.84 -24.28
N LYS A 158 -14.79 15.43 -24.80
CA LYS A 158 -14.81 16.72 -25.51
C LYS A 158 -15.81 16.73 -26.67
N GLU A 159 -15.70 15.75 -27.57
CA GLU A 159 -16.59 15.66 -28.73
C GLU A 159 -18.04 15.44 -28.30
N ALA A 160 -18.30 14.60 -27.31
CA ALA A 160 -19.62 14.33 -26.78
C ALA A 160 -20.28 15.60 -26.18
N ILE A 161 -19.53 16.38 -25.39
CA ILE A 161 -19.99 17.66 -24.84
C ILE A 161 -20.29 18.67 -25.95
N LEU A 162 -19.32 18.88 -26.87
CA LEU A 162 -19.47 19.83 -27.97
C LEU A 162 -20.64 19.48 -28.89
N ASN A 163 -20.81 18.20 -29.22
CA ASN A 163 -21.96 17.72 -30.01
C ASN A 163 -23.28 17.96 -29.26
N LYS A 164 -23.33 17.72 -27.97
CA LYS A 164 -24.53 17.93 -27.14
C LYS A 164 -24.92 19.39 -27.10
N ILE A 165 -23.99 20.31 -26.81
CA ILE A 165 -24.26 21.74 -26.68
C ILE A 165 -24.48 22.46 -28.02
N SER A 166 -24.24 21.79 -29.16
CA SER A 166 -24.50 22.35 -30.49
C SER A 166 -25.98 22.53 -30.83
N THR A 167 -26.88 21.87 -30.08
CA THR A 167 -28.31 21.97 -30.25
C THR A 167 -28.96 22.71 -29.08
N PRO A 168 -30.01 23.55 -29.28
CA PRO A 168 -30.65 24.27 -28.20
C PRO A 168 -31.16 23.38 -27.07
N GLN A 169 -31.79 22.25 -27.39
CA GLN A 169 -32.29 21.30 -26.41
C GLN A 169 -31.11 20.64 -25.65
N GLY A 170 -30.09 20.20 -26.38
CA GLY A 170 -28.91 19.55 -25.77
C GLY A 170 -28.14 20.52 -24.86
N PHE A 171 -28.07 21.80 -25.25
CA PHE A 171 -27.46 22.84 -24.44
C PHE A 171 -28.21 23.05 -23.14
N GLU A 172 -29.55 23.07 -23.18
CA GLU A 172 -30.37 23.22 -21.96
C GLU A 172 -30.21 22.00 -21.02
N GLU A 173 -30.14 20.78 -21.58
CA GLU A 173 -29.86 19.55 -20.79
C GLU A 173 -28.45 19.60 -20.16
N ALA A 174 -27.44 20.05 -20.88
CA ALA A 174 -26.06 20.21 -20.36
C ALA A 174 -26.00 21.23 -19.21
N LYS A 175 -26.68 22.39 -19.35
CA LYS A 175 -26.78 23.38 -18.27
C LYS A 175 -27.39 22.78 -17.02
N GLN A 176 -28.52 22.06 -17.17
CA GLN A 176 -29.22 21.48 -16.00
C GLN A 176 -28.34 20.41 -15.32
N TYR A 177 -27.61 19.61 -16.09
CA TYR A 177 -26.69 18.60 -15.59
C TYR A 177 -25.54 19.25 -14.80
N ALA A 178 -24.72 20.08 -15.43
CA ALA A 178 -23.57 20.71 -14.79
C ALA A 178 -23.97 21.58 -13.56
N GLY A 179 -25.04 22.36 -13.68
CA GLY A 179 -25.52 23.16 -12.55
C GLY A 179 -26.06 22.32 -11.39
N LEU A 180 -26.44 21.04 -11.63
CA LEU A 180 -26.91 20.15 -10.55
C LEU A 180 -25.71 19.65 -9.74
N ASP A 181 -24.56 19.39 -10.35
CA ASP A 181 -23.40 18.82 -9.70
C ASP A 181 -22.86 19.74 -8.59
N ALA A 182 -22.62 21.04 -8.87
CA ALA A 182 -22.23 22.00 -7.85
C ALA A 182 -23.31 22.18 -6.76
N PHE A 183 -24.58 22.22 -7.14
CA PHE A 183 -25.69 22.36 -6.18
C PHE A 183 -25.79 21.16 -5.23
N ALA A 184 -25.73 19.94 -5.77
CA ALA A 184 -25.78 18.73 -4.98
C ALA A 184 -24.54 18.62 -4.07
N ASN A 185 -23.35 18.98 -4.56
CA ASN A 185 -22.12 19.03 -3.75
C ASN A 185 -22.28 19.92 -2.52
N TYR A 186 -22.88 21.12 -2.70
CA TYR A 186 -23.08 22.03 -1.58
C TYR A 186 -24.05 21.46 -0.54
N LEU A 187 -25.14 20.84 -0.98
CA LEU A 187 -26.14 20.25 -0.06
C LEU A 187 -25.55 19.01 0.67
N VAL A 188 -24.78 18.17 -0.02
CA VAL A 188 -24.05 17.05 0.58
C VAL A 188 -23.08 17.57 1.63
N PHE A 189 -22.32 18.61 1.31
CA PHE A 189 -21.42 19.26 2.27
C PHE A 189 -22.14 19.71 3.55
N LEU A 190 -23.29 20.38 3.43
CA LEU A 190 -24.07 20.82 4.60
C LEU A 190 -24.48 19.64 5.49
N LYS A 191 -24.87 18.51 4.88
CA LYS A 191 -25.22 17.28 5.61
C LYS A 191 -24.02 16.63 6.25
N HIS A 192 -22.92 16.52 5.53
CA HIS A 192 -21.66 15.98 6.06
C HIS A 192 -21.16 16.82 7.23
N LYS A 193 -21.14 18.15 7.07
CA LYS A 193 -20.71 19.08 8.13
C LYS A 193 -21.57 18.91 9.37
N GLU A 194 -22.89 18.86 9.24
CA GLU A 194 -23.82 18.63 10.36
C GLU A 194 -23.50 17.32 11.10
N ILE A 195 -23.25 16.23 10.38
CA ILE A 195 -22.90 14.92 10.96
C ILE A 195 -21.55 15.00 11.67
N LEU A 196 -20.54 15.57 11.02
CA LEU A 196 -19.17 15.65 11.54
C LEU A 196 -19.08 16.54 12.78
N GLU A 197 -19.81 17.68 12.82
CA GLU A 197 -19.89 18.58 13.98
C GLU A 197 -20.59 17.92 15.19
N LYS A 198 -21.56 17.05 14.95
CA LYS A 198 -22.25 16.30 16.02
C LYS A 198 -21.46 15.07 16.49
N THR A 199 -20.49 14.61 15.73
CA THR A 199 -19.71 13.42 16.05
C THR A 199 -18.52 13.78 16.93
N VAL A 200 -18.68 13.62 18.24
CA VAL A 200 -17.65 13.90 19.24
C VAL A 200 -16.57 12.79 19.19
N ILE A 201 -15.30 13.20 19.13
CA ILE A 201 -14.14 12.31 19.12
C ILE A 201 -13.33 12.37 20.42
N PHE A 202 -13.33 13.52 21.09
CA PHE A 202 -12.69 13.69 22.40
C PHE A 202 -13.62 14.51 23.32
N VAL A 203 -13.52 14.20 24.61
CA VAL A 203 -14.20 14.95 25.68
C VAL A 203 -13.20 15.54 26.64
N ASP A 204 -13.54 16.63 27.27
CA ASP A 204 -12.74 17.24 28.34
C ASP A 204 -12.83 16.44 29.67
N GLN A 205 -12.13 16.90 30.68
CA GLN A 205 -12.14 16.28 32.03
C GLN A 205 -13.52 16.28 32.72
N TYR A 206 -14.49 17.03 32.18
CA TYR A 206 -15.87 17.10 32.67
C TYR A 206 -16.86 16.34 31.80
N GLY A 207 -16.35 15.60 30.76
CA GLY A 207 -17.17 14.83 29.81
C GLY A 207 -17.87 15.69 28.75
N LYS A 208 -17.51 16.96 28.59
CA LYS A 208 -18.03 17.83 27.54
C LYS A 208 -17.28 17.60 26.22
N PRO A 209 -17.94 17.78 25.05
CA PRO A 209 -17.27 17.72 23.76
C PRO A 209 -16.09 18.69 23.72
N ALA A 210 -14.88 18.15 23.57
CA ALA A 210 -13.66 18.93 23.42
C ALA A 210 -13.23 19.01 21.96
N ARG A 211 -13.61 17.99 21.15
CA ARG A 211 -13.27 17.91 19.73
C ARG A 211 -14.26 17.04 18.97
N THR A 212 -14.57 17.44 17.73
CA THR A 212 -15.48 16.73 16.82
C THR A 212 -14.73 16.19 15.59
N LEU A 213 -15.38 15.34 14.79
CA LEU A 213 -14.83 14.92 13.49
C LEU A 213 -14.70 16.10 12.50
N TRP A 214 -15.49 17.15 12.65
CA TRP A 214 -15.32 18.36 11.85
C TRP A 214 -14.02 19.08 12.18
N ASP A 215 -13.67 19.20 13.47
CA ASP A 215 -12.39 19.76 13.90
C ASP A 215 -11.22 18.92 13.35
N HIS A 216 -11.34 17.60 13.42
CA HIS A 216 -10.35 16.71 12.80
C HIS A 216 -10.21 16.97 11.29
N TYR A 217 -11.33 17.11 10.58
CA TYR A 217 -11.31 17.39 9.15
C TYR A 217 -10.56 18.70 8.84
N VAL A 218 -10.93 19.78 9.53
CA VAL A 218 -10.36 21.12 9.30
C VAL A 218 -8.87 21.18 9.63
N GLU A 219 -8.46 20.53 10.72
CA GLU A 219 -7.07 20.63 11.20
C GLU A 219 -6.11 19.65 10.51
N PHE A 220 -6.57 18.49 10.03
CA PHE A 220 -5.69 17.45 9.51
C PHE A 220 -5.97 17.06 8.07
N GLU A 221 -7.23 16.82 7.68
CA GLU A 221 -7.53 16.32 6.34
C GLU A 221 -7.56 17.45 5.30
N MET A 222 -8.14 18.58 5.63
CA MET A 222 -8.24 19.73 4.70
C MET A 222 -6.87 20.30 4.30
N PRO A 223 -5.90 20.53 5.21
CA PRO A 223 -4.55 20.92 4.82
C PRO A 223 -3.85 19.85 3.95
N LEU A 224 -4.08 18.57 4.24
CA LEU A 224 -3.48 17.47 3.49
C LEU A 224 -3.96 17.40 2.03
N ILE A 225 -5.19 17.81 1.73
CA ILE A 225 -5.71 17.92 0.36
C ILE A 225 -4.81 18.85 -0.50
N LYS A 226 -4.34 19.95 0.08
CA LYS A 226 -3.40 20.88 -0.61
C LYS A 226 -2.04 20.22 -0.87
N VAL A 227 -1.52 19.50 0.13
CA VAL A 227 -0.23 18.78 0.00
C VAL A 227 -0.31 17.73 -1.11
N ILE A 228 -1.38 16.95 -1.14
CA ILE A 228 -1.61 15.93 -2.17
C ILE A 228 -1.64 16.59 -3.56
N TYR A 229 -2.39 17.68 -3.71
CA TYR A 229 -2.44 18.43 -4.96
C TYR A 229 -1.06 18.89 -5.42
N ASN A 230 -0.27 19.47 -4.51
CA ASN A 230 1.08 19.94 -4.82
C ASN A 230 1.99 18.79 -5.28
N MET A 231 1.95 17.64 -4.60
CA MET A 231 2.70 16.45 -4.99
C MET A 231 2.31 15.96 -6.39
N GLU A 232 1.00 15.84 -6.63
CA GLU A 232 0.47 15.38 -7.91
C GLU A 232 0.84 16.34 -9.06
N ARG A 233 0.80 17.66 -8.80
CA ARG A 233 1.11 18.67 -9.81
C ARG A 233 2.61 18.74 -10.14
N ARG A 234 3.48 18.60 -9.12
CA ARG A 234 4.94 18.55 -9.31
C ARG A 234 5.37 17.33 -10.10
N GLY A 235 4.77 16.17 -9.84
CA GLY A 235 5.15 14.90 -10.45
C GLY A 235 6.57 14.45 -10.10
N ILE A 236 6.98 13.33 -10.66
CA ILE A 236 8.30 12.72 -10.43
C ILE A 236 8.97 12.46 -11.77
N ARG A 237 10.15 12.99 -11.99
CA ARG A 237 10.91 12.83 -13.22
C ARG A 237 11.39 11.39 -13.40
N ILE A 238 11.30 10.89 -14.63
CA ILE A 238 11.63 9.52 -14.99
C ILE A 238 12.76 9.45 -16.01
N SER A 239 13.77 8.66 -15.70
CA SER A 239 14.82 8.30 -16.66
C SER A 239 14.31 7.24 -17.65
N THR A 240 13.83 7.71 -18.80
CA THR A 240 13.33 6.83 -19.88
C THR A 240 14.42 5.92 -20.44
N GLY A 241 15.66 6.39 -20.46
CA GLY A 241 16.83 5.60 -20.86
C GLY A 241 17.04 4.40 -19.96
N TYR A 242 16.98 4.62 -18.64
CA TYR A 242 17.10 3.54 -17.64
C TYR A 242 15.97 2.51 -17.78
N LEU A 243 14.71 2.96 -17.87
CA LEU A 243 13.58 2.04 -18.05
C LEU A 243 13.71 1.19 -19.32
N ARG A 244 14.15 1.81 -20.44
CA ARG A 244 14.36 1.08 -21.69
C ARG A 244 15.44 0.01 -21.55
N GLN A 245 16.57 0.35 -20.93
CA GLN A 245 17.68 -0.58 -20.71
C GLN A 245 17.23 -1.75 -19.84
N MET A 246 16.58 -1.48 -18.70
CA MET A 246 16.11 -2.53 -17.78
C MET A 246 14.99 -3.39 -18.37
N SER A 247 14.13 -2.84 -19.21
CA SER A 247 13.11 -3.60 -19.95
C SER A 247 13.75 -4.63 -20.90
N ILE A 248 14.85 -4.27 -21.57
CA ILE A 248 15.61 -5.22 -22.42
C ILE A 248 16.24 -6.32 -21.56
N VAL A 249 16.85 -5.96 -20.42
CA VAL A 249 17.45 -6.95 -19.48
C VAL A 249 16.38 -7.90 -18.95
N ALA A 250 15.23 -7.36 -18.52
CA ALA A 250 14.10 -8.18 -18.05
C ALA A 250 13.57 -9.12 -19.14
N GLY A 251 13.47 -8.64 -20.39
CA GLY A 251 13.09 -9.48 -21.53
C GLY A 251 14.02 -10.67 -21.74
N LYS A 252 15.33 -10.43 -21.70
CA LYS A 252 16.35 -11.52 -21.78
C LYS A 252 16.20 -12.49 -20.61
N ARG A 253 16.03 -11.96 -19.40
CA ARG A 253 15.84 -12.78 -18.18
C ARG A 253 14.60 -13.67 -18.27
N MET A 254 13.50 -13.18 -18.84
CA MET A 254 12.29 -13.97 -19.08
C MET A 254 12.56 -15.13 -20.05
N ILE A 255 13.27 -14.88 -21.16
CA ILE A 255 13.63 -15.91 -22.14
C ILE A 255 14.50 -17.00 -21.48
N ASP A 256 15.49 -16.60 -20.67
CA ASP A 256 16.36 -17.55 -19.95
C ASP A 256 15.56 -18.43 -18.98
N LEU A 257 14.62 -17.83 -18.22
CA LEU A 257 13.77 -18.56 -17.29
C LEU A 257 12.82 -19.52 -18.00
N GLU A 258 12.21 -19.09 -19.10
CA GLU A 258 11.35 -19.90 -19.94
C GLU A 258 12.12 -21.07 -20.58
N THR A 259 13.31 -20.80 -21.11
CA THR A 259 14.20 -21.83 -21.66
C THR A 259 14.57 -22.87 -20.60
N ASN A 260 14.95 -22.43 -19.39
CA ASN A 260 15.26 -23.35 -18.30
C ASN A 260 14.03 -24.16 -17.87
N PHE A 261 12.85 -23.57 -17.87
CA PHE A 261 11.61 -24.28 -17.57
C PHE A 261 11.33 -25.38 -18.62
N HIS A 262 11.45 -25.06 -19.89
CA HIS A 262 11.23 -26.02 -20.98
C HIS A 262 12.30 -27.13 -21.00
N ARG A 263 13.56 -26.79 -20.66
CA ARG A 263 14.62 -27.79 -20.48
C ARG A 263 14.26 -28.77 -19.36
N LEU A 264 13.82 -28.28 -18.21
CA LEU A 264 13.39 -29.12 -17.10
C LEU A 264 12.19 -29.98 -17.48
N MET A 265 11.24 -29.46 -18.27
CA MET A 265 10.12 -30.26 -18.85
C MET A 265 10.63 -31.43 -19.67
N ALA A 266 11.61 -31.19 -20.54
CA ALA A 266 12.21 -32.24 -21.38
C ALA A 266 13.00 -33.27 -20.55
N GLU A 267 13.81 -32.83 -19.59
CA GLU A 267 14.56 -33.70 -18.66
C GLU A 267 13.66 -34.66 -17.88
N LYS A 268 12.47 -34.19 -17.47
CA LYS A 268 11.45 -35.01 -16.79
C LYS A 268 10.52 -35.78 -17.76
N GLY A 269 10.64 -35.56 -19.07
CA GLY A 269 9.77 -36.15 -20.08
C GLY A 269 8.35 -35.63 -20.12
N TYR A 270 8.08 -34.51 -19.47
CA TYR A 270 6.73 -33.91 -19.37
C TYR A 270 6.36 -33.08 -20.60
N ASP A 271 7.34 -32.66 -21.40
CA ASP A 271 7.15 -31.99 -22.69
C ASP A 271 6.26 -32.77 -23.65
N LYS A 272 6.42 -34.11 -23.69
CA LYS A 272 5.66 -35.02 -24.53
C LYS A 272 4.15 -35.11 -24.19
N LEU A 273 3.77 -34.62 -23.02
CA LEU A 273 2.37 -34.62 -22.54
C LEU A 273 1.59 -33.38 -22.99
N PHE A 274 2.26 -32.47 -23.70
CA PHE A 274 1.67 -31.25 -24.26
C PHE A 274 1.83 -31.23 -25.79
N PRO A 275 0.83 -30.72 -26.54
CA PRO A 275 0.90 -30.67 -28.00
C PRO A 275 1.89 -29.66 -28.55
N ALA A 276 2.34 -28.68 -27.69
CA ALA A 276 3.31 -27.65 -27.99
C ALA A 276 4.00 -27.25 -26.66
N PRO A 277 5.11 -26.51 -26.70
CA PRO A 277 5.72 -25.98 -25.50
C PRO A 277 4.71 -25.25 -24.61
N ILE A 278 4.75 -25.53 -23.31
CA ILE A 278 3.79 -24.99 -22.35
C ILE A 278 3.89 -23.45 -22.27
N ASN A 279 2.76 -22.78 -22.33
CA ASN A 279 2.69 -21.34 -22.08
C ASN A 279 2.62 -21.09 -20.57
N LEU A 280 3.66 -20.44 -20.01
CA LEU A 280 3.78 -20.12 -18.58
C LEU A 280 2.73 -19.11 -18.07
N ASN A 281 1.99 -18.47 -18.99
CA ASN A 281 0.86 -17.58 -18.67
C ASN A 281 -0.50 -18.25 -18.81
N SER A 282 -0.56 -19.55 -19.19
CA SER A 282 -1.81 -20.29 -19.33
C SER A 282 -2.23 -21.02 -18.05
N PRO A 283 -3.24 -20.54 -17.28
CA PRO A 283 -3.69 -21.22 -16.08
C PRO A 283 -4.14 -22.68 -16.33
N MET A 284 -4.72 -22.95 -17.49
CA MET A 284 -5.19 -24.28 -17.87
C MET A 284 -4.01 -25.26 -18.02
N GLN A 285 -2.94 -24.85 -18.72
CA GLN A 285 -1.77 -25.70 -18.93
C GLN A 285 -0.98 -25.89 -17.63
N LEU A 286 -0.90 -24.83 -16.79
CA LEU A 286 -0.27 -24.91 -15.48
C LEU A 286 -1.03 -25.85 -14.52
N ARG A 287 -2.39 -25.84 -14.56
CA ARG A 287 -3.19 -26.80 -13.80
C ARG A 287 -2.86 -28.24 -14.20
N LYS A 288 -2.84 -28.52 -15.51
CA LYS A 288 -2.46 -29.84 -16.02
C LYS A 288 -1.07 -30.25 -15.52
N LEU A 289 -0.10 -29.32 -15.55
CA LEU A 289 1.26 -29.64 -15.07
C LEU A 289 1.28 -29.93 -13.57
N PHE A 290 0.80 -28.99 -12.73
CA PHE A 290 0.95 -29.11 -11.28
C PHE A 290 0.01 -30.14 -10.64
N TYR A 291 -1.22 -30.25 -11.09
CA TYR A 291 -2.20 -31.12 -10.43
C TYR A 291 -2.34 -32.49 -11.09
N ASP A 292 -2.34 -32.55 -12.44
CA ASP A 292 -2.57 -33.82 -13.14
C ASP A 292 -1.25 -34.61 -13.34
N ILE A 293 -0.13 -33.90 -13.62
CA ILE A 293 1.16 -34.56 -13.95
C ILE A 293 2.04 -34.69 -12.71
N ILE A 294 2.29 -33.58 -11.99
CA ILE A 294 3.16 -33.57 -10.79
C ILE A 294 2.40 -34.12 -9.56
N GLY A 295 1.06 -34.04 -9.55
CA GLY A 295 0.23 -34.57 -8.47
C GLY A 295 0.19 -33.70 -7.21
N LYS A 296 0.35 -32.38 -7.34
CA LYS A 296 0.19 -31.46 -6.21
C LYS A 296 -1.26 -31.47 -5.70
N VAL A 297 -1.41 -31.37 -4.37
CA VAL A 297 -2.74 -31.29 -3.75
C VAL A 297 -3.27 -29.83 -3.79
N PRO A 298 -4.44 -29.58 -4.40
CA PRO A 298 -5.03 -28.25 -4.40
C PRO A 298 -5.43 -27.80 -2.99
N PHE A 299 -5.06 -26.59 -2.59
CA PHE A 299 -5.51 -25.97 -1.34
C PHE A 299 -6.27 -24.66 -1.57
N LYS A 300 -6.29 -24.18 -2.83
CA LYS A 300 -6.99 -22.97 -3.24
C LYS A 300 -7.66 -23.17 -4.59
N PHE A 301 -8.86 -22.63 -4.74
CA PHE A 301 -9.66 -22.74 -5.95
C PHE A 301 -9.98 -21.35 -6.50
N THR A 302 -10.29 -21.28 -7.80
CA THR A 302 -10.70 -20.03 -8.45
C THR A 302 -12.02 -19.53 -7.84
N LYS A 303 -12.11 -18.21 -7.63
CA LYS A 303 -13.31 -17.53 -7.15
C LYS A 303 -14.18 -17.09 -8.35
N ASN A 304 -15.48 -16.93 -8.11
CA ASN A 304 -16.43 -16.35 -9.08
C ASN A 304 -16.56 -17.10 -10.42
N THR A 305 -16.46 -18.43 -10.39
CA THR A 305 -16.77 -19.29 -11.54
C THR A 305 -17.82 -20.31 -11.17
N ASP A 306 -18.70 -20.66 -12.11
CA ASP A 306 -19.72 -21.68 -11.91
C ASP A 306 -19.12 -23.07 -11.61
N SER A 307 -17.86 -23.29 -12.00
CA SER A 307 -17.09 -24.50 -11.75
C SER A 307 -15.71 -24.10 -11.16
N PRO A 308 -15.56 -24.06 -9.82
CA PRO A 308 -14.30 -23.78 -9.19
C PRO A 308 -13.21 -24.78 -9.59
N ALA A 309 -12.09 -24.28 -10.11
CA ALA A 309 -10.95 -25.10 -10.51
C ALA A 309 -9.73 -24.81 -9.60
N PRO A 310 -8.79 -25.76 -9.43
CA PRO A 310 -7.55 -25.52 -8.69
C PRO A 310 -6.84 -24.26 -9.15
N SER A 311 -6.44 -23.37 -8.22
CA SER A 311 -5.78 -22.12 -8.55
C SER A 311 -4.32 -22.33 -8.91
N THR A 312 -3.79 -21.51 -9.81
CA THR A 312 -2.36 -21.40 -10.13
C THR A 312 -1.89 -19.94 -10.02
N ASP A 313 -2.51 -19.19 -9.11
CA ASP A 313 -2.11 -17.82 -8.83
C ASP A 313 -0.73 -17.75 -8.12
N SER A 314 -0.24 -16.53 -7.90
CA SER A 314 1.10 -16.33 -7.32
C SER A 314 1.22 -16.99 -5.94
N GLU A 315 0.20 -16.89 -5.09
CA GLU A 315 0.21 -17.49 -3.74
C GLU A 315 0.40 -19.01 -3.79
N VAL A 316 -0.26 -19.66 -4.73
CA VAL A 316 -0.16 -21.14 -4.91
C VAL A 316 1.21 -21.52 -5.44
N ILE A 317 1.70 -20.80 -6.45
CA ILE A 317 3.01 -21.09 -7.06
C ILE A 317 4.15 -20.80 -6.09
N GLU A 318 4.08 -19.70 -5.33
CA GLU A 318 5.04 -19.38 -4.28
C GLU A 318 5.09 -20.47 -3.20
N ARG A 319 3.93 -20.97 -2.77
CA ARG A 319 3.86 -22.07 -1.81
C ARG A 319 4.51 -23.35 -2.35
N PHE A 320 4.24 -23.73 -3.60
CA PHE A 320 4.87 -24.89 -4.20
C PHE A 320 6.40 -24.70 -4.36
N ALA A 321 6.83 -23.49 -4.68
CA ALA A 321 8.26 -23.15 -4.71
C ALA A 321 8.91 -23.23 -3.31
N GLU A 322 8.22 -22.77 -2.26
CA GLU A 322 8.64 -22.90 -0.87
C GLU A 322 8.70 -24.37 -0.42
N GLU A 323 7.87 -25.23 -0.98
CA GLU A 323 7.91 -26.67 -0.82
C GLU A 323 9.08 -27.33 -1.57
N GLY A 324 9.86 -26.57 -2.37
CA GLY A 324 11.02 -27.03 -3.09
C GLY A 324 10.73 -27.56 -4.50
N ASP A 325 9.54 -27.28 -5.05
CA ASP A 325 9.22 -27.65 -6.41
C ASP A 325 10.02 -26.82 -7.41
N GLU A 326 10.81 -27.47 -8.26
CA GLU A 326 11.70 -26.82 -9.22
C GLU A 326 10.91 -26.06 -10.30
N PHE A 327 9.79 -26.59 -10.79
CA PHE A 327 8.93 -25.92 -11.77
C PHE A 327 8.28 -24.71 -11.17
N ALA A 328 7.74 -24.81 -9.95
CA ALA A 328 7.15 -23.71 -9.25
C ALA A 328 8.18 -22.60 -8.94
N THR A 329 9.42 -22.99 -8.60
CA THR A 329 10.52 -22.05 -8.36
C THR A 329 10.88 -21.25 -9.61
N LEU A 330 10.99 -21.90 -10.78
CA LEU A 330 11.25 -21.22 -12.06
C LEU A 330 10.05 -20.36 -12.48
N LEU A 331 8.84 -20.87 -12.32
CA LEU A 331 7.61 -20.16 -12.66
C LEU A 331 7.38 -18.91 -11.79
N ALA A 332 7.65 -19.01 -10.47
CA ALA A 332 7.55 -17.86 -9.57
C ALA A 332 8.50 -16.75 -10.00
N LYS A 333 9.77 -17.09 -10.32
CA LYS A 333 10.75 -16.14 -10.84
C LYS A 333 10.30 -15.54 -12.18
N TYR A 334 9.81 -16.34 -13.11
CA TYR A 334 9.31 -15.88 -14.41
C TYR A 334 8.16 -14.89 -14.23
N LYS A 335 7.15 -15.23 -13.42
CA LYS A 335 5.99 -14.37 -13.16
C LYS A 335 6.38 -13.06 -12.47
N ASP A 336 7.36 -13.09 -11.55
CA ASP A 336 7.86 -11.89 -10.88
C ASP A 336 8.57 -10.94 -11.87
N VAL A 337 9.46 -11.47 -12.73
CA VAL A 337 10.12 -10.70 -13.78
C VAL A 337 9.10 -10.17 -14.81
N ALA A 338 8.15 -10.99 -15.23
CA ALA A 338 7.10 -10.60 -16.17
C ALA A 338 6.22 -9.47 -15.61
N LYS A 339 5.79 -9.59 -14.34
CA LYS A 339 5.04 -8.52 -13.66
C LYS A 339 5.86 -7.24 -13.57
N THR A 340 7.12 -7.36 -13.17
CA THR A 340 8.04 -6.21 -13.05
C THR A 340 8.21 -5.51 -14.41
N LYS A 341 8.43 -6.29 -15.47
CA LYS A 341 8.56 -5.73 -16.83
C LYS A 341 7.28 -5.03 -17.29
N THR A 342 6.14 -5.71 -17.21
CA THR A 342 4.88 -5.17 -17.79
C THR A 342 4.30 -4.03 -16.95
N ALA A 343 4.25 -4.17 -15.62
CA ALA A 343 3.60 -3.17 -14.77
C ALA A 343 4.49 -1.95 -14.49
N PHE A 344 5.81 -2.15 -14.40
CA PHE A 344 6.71 -1.06 -13.98
C PHE A 344 7.64 -0.60 -15.10
N LEU A 345 8.43 -1.49 -15.73
CA LEU A 345 9.41 -1.05 -16.73
C LEU A 345 8.76 -0.55 -18.02
N ASP A 346 7.71 -1.20 -18.49
CA ASP A 346 6.98 -0.77 -19.69
C ASP A 346 5.77 0.08 -19.32
N GLY A 347 5.00 -0.28 -18.30
CA GLY A 347 3.80 0.45 -17.88
C GLY A 347 4.08 1.90 -17.47
N ILE A 348 5.16 2.17 -16.73
CA ILE A 348 5.54 3.54 -16.36
C ILE A 348 5.79 4.43 -17.59
N LYS A 349 6.33 3.88 -18.68
CA LYS A 349 6.58 4.64 -19.91
C LYS A 349 5.30 5.20 -20.53
N GLU A 350 4.20 4.47 -20.42
CA GLU A 350 2.87 4.87 -20.91
C GLU A 350 2.29 6.05 -20.12
N GLU A 351 2.73 6.19 -18.85
CA GLU A 351 2.26 7.23 -17.92
C GLU A 351 3.12 8.49 -17.94
N ILE A 352 4.25 8.52 -18.69
CA ILE A 352 5.12 9.69 -18.75
C ILE A 352 4.45 10.80 -19.53
N CYS A 353 4.30 11.96 -18.90
CA CYS A 353 3.74 13.16 -19.50
C CYS A 353 4.77 13.93 -20.36
N GLN A 354 4.31 15.00 -21.02
CA GLN A 354 5.17 15.80 -21.93
C GLN A 354 6.34 16.48 -21.22
N ASP A 355 6.22 16.75 -19.93
CA ASP A 355 7.27 17.30 -19.07
C ASP A 355 8.34 16.28 -18.64
N GLY A 356 8.22 15.02 -19.09
CA GLY A 356 9.14 13.94 -18.75
C GLY A 356 8.90 13.32 -17.36
N LYS A 357 7.78 13.64 -16.73
CA LYS A 357 7.40 13.18 -15.38
C LYS A 357 6.20 12.25 -15.44
N ILE A 358 6.04 11.49 -14.38
CA ILE A 358 4.78 10.84 -14.02
C ILE A 358 4.08 11.67 -12.94
N HIS A 359 2.76 11.64 -12.93
CA HIS A 359 1.92 12.36 -11.97
C HIS A 359 0.96 11.40 -11.27
N PRO A 360 1.44 10.57 -10.35
CA PRO A 360 0.60 9.61 -9.65
C PRO A 360 -0.53 10.31 -8.91
N SER A 361 -1.68 9.64 -8.81
CA SER A 361 -2.79 10.14 -7.98
C SER A 361 -2.76 9.48 -6.61
N PHE A 362 -2.74 10.30 -5.57
CA PHE A 362 -2.72 9.86 -4.19
C PHE A 362 -4.10 10.07 -3.53
N ARG A 363 -4.59 9.08 -2.81
CA ARG A 363 -5.86 9.16 -2.07
C ARG A 363 -5.72 8.54 -0.70
N LYS A 364 -6.28 9.16 0.32
CA LYS A 364 -6.32 8.67 1.71
C LYS A 364 -7.70 8.09 2.06
N LEU A 365 -8.26 7.27 1.17
CA LEU A 365 -9.62 6.72 1.30
C LEU A 365 -9.65 5.23 1.66
N THR A 366 -8.54 4.66 2.08
CA THR A 366 -8.51 3.28 2.54
C THR A 366 -9.13 3.18 3.93
N VAL A 367 -9.65 2.00 4.28
CA VAL A 367 -10.23 1.75 5.60
C VAL A 367 -9.25 1.97 6.77
N SER A 368 -7.94 1.87 6.52
CA SER A 368 -6.90 2.18 7.50
C SER A 368 -6.49 3.66 7.50
N GLY A 369 -6.91 4.46 6.54
CA GLY A 369 -6.44 5.82 6.32
C GLY A 369 -5.04 5.91 5.71
N ARG A 370 -4.44 4.78 5.31
CA ARG A 370 -3.22 4.78 4.52
C ARG A 370 -3.49 5.33 3.13
N PHE A 371 -2.49 5.95 2.54
CA PHE A 371 -2.56 6.38 1.15
C PHE A 371 -2.67 5.19 0.21
N SER A 372 -3.44 5.35 -0.84
CA SER A 372 -3.39 4.55 -2.06
C SER A 372 -2.84 5.41 -3.19
N CYS A 373 -2.25 4.76 -4.18
CA CYS A 373 -1.62 5.43 -5.30
C CYS A 373 -1.97 4.72 -6.61
N THR A 374 -2.27 5.51 -7.64
CA THR A 374 -2.60 5.01 -9.00
C THR A 374 -1.99 5.92 -10.06
N GLY A 375 -1.83 5.41 -11.27
CA GLY A 375 -1.37 6.12 -12.43
C GLY A 375 0.03 6.77 -12.37
N PRO A 376 1.12 6.00 -12.16
CA PRO A 376 1.27 4.60 -11.76
C PRO A 376 1.27 4.39 -10.25
N ASN A 377 1.09 3.14 -9.77
CA ASN A 377 1.15 2.85 -8.33
C ASN A 377 2.61 2.74 -7.85
N VAL A 378 3.18 3.86 -7.42
CA VAL A 378 4.56 3.92 -6.91
C VAL A 378 4.76 3.22 -5.56
N GLN A 379 3.67 2.99 -4.80
CA GLN A 379 3.73 2.32 -3.50
C GLN A 379 3.96 0.80 -3.59
N GLN A 380 3.82 0.21 -4.78
CA GLN A 380 4.09 -1.21 -5.01
C GLN A 380 5.53 -1.51 -5.48
N MET A 381 6.38 -0.49 -5.60
CA MET A 381 7.75 -0.67 -6.03
C MET A 381 8.61 -1.29 -4.95
N LYS A 382 9.25 -2.40 -5.28
CA LYS A 382 10.16 -3.12 -4.36
C LYS A 382 11.30 -2.21 -3.90
N ARG A 383 11.80 -2.50 -2.70
CA ARG A 383 13.04 -1.87 -2.23
C ARG A 383 14.20 -2.26 -3.15
N THR A 384 15.12 -1.33 -3.37
CA THR A 384 16.26 -1.53 -4.29
C THR A 384 17.10 -2.77 -3.96
N SER A 385 17.19 -3.14 -2.66
CA SER A 385 17.90 -4.34 -2.20
C SER A 385 17.19 -5.65 -2.55
N GLU A 386 15.91 -5.61 -2.87
CA GLU A 386 15.06 -6.77 -3.17
C GLU A 386 14.67 -6.83 -4.66
N ASP A 387 15.06 -5.83 -5.45
CA ASP A 387 14.70 -5.66 -6.85
C ASP A 387 15.91 -5.88 -7.76
N GLU A 388 15.88 -6.97 -8.54
CA GLU A 388 16.94 -7.30 -9.54
C GLU A 388 17.16 -6.16 -10.55
N PHE A 389 16.10 -5.40 -10.89
CA PHE A 389 16.13 -4.33 -11.90
C PHE A 389 16.26 -2.94 -11.31
N LYS A 390 16.27 -2.81 -9.99
CA LYS A 390 16.41 -1.54 -9.26
C LYS A 390 15.51 -0.43 -9.83
N ILE A 391 14.22 -0.71 -9.99
CA ILE A 391 13.26 0.20 -10.64
C ILE A 391 13.27 1.59 -10.01
N ARG A 392 13.47 1.69 -8.69
CA ARG A 392 13.58 2.98 -7.99
C ARG A 392 14.69 3.89 -8.56
N SER A 393 15.71 3.34 -9.22
CA SER A 393 16.75 4.14 -9.88
C SER A 393 16.29 4.82 -11.19
N ALA A 394 15.10 4.48 -11.69
CA ALA A 394 14.47 5.22 -12.78
C ALA A 394 13.87 6.56 -12.35
N PHE A 395 13.63 6.76 -11.05
CA PHE A 395 13.04 7.97 -10.49
C PHE A 395 14.19 8.91 -10.11
N VAL A 396 14.31 10.01 -10.84
CA VAL A 396 15.42 10.95 -10.73
C VAL A 396 14.92 12.34 -10.34
N ALA A 397 15.78 13.13 -9.74
CA ALA A 397 15.47 14.53 -9.44
C ALA A 397 15.43 15.39 -10.71
N ASP A 398 14.79 16.55 -10.64
CA ASP A 398 14.84 17.56 -11.68
C ASP A 398 16.28 18.09 -11.83
N ASP A 399 16.57 18.74 -12.98
CA ASP A 399 17.89 19.30 -13.22
C ASP A 399 18.23 20.37 -12.17
N GLY A 400 19.40 20.25 -11.55
CA GLY A 400 19.84 21.11 -10.46
C GLY A 400 19.27 20.73 -9.08
N TYR A 401 18.57 19.60 -8.99
CA TYR A 401 18.04 19.06 -7.73
C TYR A 401 18.71 17.72 -7.36
N VAL A 402 18.67 17.38 -6.10
CA VAL A 402 19.02 16.07 -5.55
C VAL A 402 17.76 15.40 -4.98
N PHE A 403 17.66 14.12 -5.18
CA PHE A 403 16.56 13.29 -4.67
C PHE A 403 16.79 12.97 -3.20
N GLY A 404 15.75 12.99 -2.38
CA GLY A 404 15.80 12.60 -0.97
C GLY A 404 14.72 11.59 -0.64
N SER A 405 15.06 10.67 0.24
CA SER A 405 14.12 9.70 0.81
C SER A 405 14.32 9.63 2.31
N LEU A 406 13.24 9.75 3.06
CA LEU A 406 13.24 9.60 4.52
C LEU A 406 12.13 8.64 4.93
N ASP A 407 12.48 7.59 5.69
CA ASP A 407 11.58 6.52 6.13
C ASP A 407 11.54 6.45 7.66
N PHE A 408 10.35 6.30 8.23
CA PHE A 408 10.22 6.05 9.67
C PHE A 408 10.68 4.63 10.01
N SER A 409 11.53 4.52 11.00
CA SER A 409 11.99 3.24 11.52
C SER A 409 10.98 2.65 12.50
N GLN A 410 10.30 1.56 12.14
CA GLN A 410 9.39 0.81 13.02
C GLN A 410 8.23 1.65 13.61
N LEU A 411 7.66 2.59 12.83
CA LEU A 411 6.63 3.53 13.29
C LEU A 411 5.48 2.86 14.04
N GLU A 412 4.91 1.76 13.49
CA GLU A 412 3.79 1.05 14.11
C GLU A 412 4.14 0.52 15.52
N LEU A 413 5.38 0.06 15.75
CA LEU A 413 5.81 -0.44 17.05
C LEU A 413 6.09 0.69 18.05
N MET A 414 6.60 1.83 17.57
CA MET A 414 6.76 3.02 18.43
C MET A 414 5.41 3.56 18.88
N ILE A 415 4.44 3.59 17.97
CA ILE A 415 3.07 3.98 18.30
C ILE A 415 2.45 2.99 19.29
N LEU A 416 2.63 1.67 19.09
CA LEU A 416 2.16 0.67 20.05
C LEU A 416 2.77 0.88 21.44
N ALA A 417 4.06 1.18 21.52
CA ALA A 417 4.73 1.51 22.77
C ALA A 417 4.07 2.71 23.46
N HIS A 418 3.79 3.78 22.71
CA HIS A 418 3.14 4.99 23.21
C HIS A 418 1.72 4.70 23.72
N VAL A 419 0.83 4.14 22.88
CA VAL A 419 -0.58 3.98 23.23
C VAL A 419 -0.82 2.89 24.31
N SER A 420 0.09 1.93 24.42
CA SER A 420 0.02 0.89 25.47
C SER A 420 0.69 1.31 26.78
N GLY A 421 1.63 2.26 26.72
CA GLY A 421 2.46 2.62 27.87
C GLY A 421 3.38 1.47 28.33
N ASP A 422 3.78 0.56 27.42
CA ASP A 422 4.65 -0.58 27.73
C ASP A 422 6.09 -0.10 27.99
N GLU A 423 6.52 -0.20 29.25
CA GLU A 423 7.83 0.36 29.68
C GLU A 423 9.01 -0.30 28.97
N VAL A 424 8.92 -1.61 28.67
CA VAL A 424 10.01 -2.33 27.99
C VAL A 424 10.17 -1.83 26.56
N MET A 425 9.05 -1.58 25.87
CA MET A 425 9.08 -0.99 24.52
C MET A 425 9.58 0.45 24.54
N ILE A 426 9.06 1.27 25.47
CA ILE A 426 9.42 2.69 25.62
C ILE A 426 10.91 2.81 25.94
N ASP A 427 11.44 2.04 26.89
CA ASP A 427 12.88 2.03 27.21
C ASP A 427 13.71 1.64 26.01
N ALA A 428 13.31 0.57 25.29
CA ALA A 428 14.03 0.11 24.13
C ALA A 428 14.16 1.21 23.05
N PHE A 429 13.06 1.90 22.72
CA PHE A 429 13.07 2.94 21.71
C PHE A 429 13.84 4.19 22.18
N ASN A 430 13.61 4.65 23.41
CA ASN A 430 14.26 5.86 23.93
C ASN A 430 15.76 5.68 24.20
N THR A 431 16.23 4.42 24.37
CA THR A 431 17.65 4.08 24.51
C THR A 431 18.29 3.60 23.19
N GLY A 432 17.56 3.65 22.07
CA GLY A 432 18.06 3.25 20.74
C GLY A 432 18.32 1.74 20.58
N LYS A 433 17.69 0.91 21.40
CA LYS A 433 17.79 -0.57 21.29
C LYS A 433 16.91 -1.10 20.16
N ASP A 434 17.36 -2.14 19.48
CA ASP A 434 16.54 -2.89 18.53
C ASP A 434 15.50 -3.74 19.28
N LEU A 435 14.22 -3.36 19.19
CA LEU A 435 13.13 -4.04 19.89
C LEU A 435 13.03 -5.54 19.58
N HIS A 436 13.37 -5.92 18.34
CA HIS A 436 13.36 -7.34 17.94
C HIS A 436 14.49 -8.10 18.61
N LEU A 437 15.68 -7.49 18.79
CA LEU A 437 16.78 -8.10 19.55
C LEU A 437 16.51 -8.14 21.03
N VAL A 438 15.84 -7.12 21.59
CA VAL A 438 15.32 -7.14 22.98
C VAL A 438 14.41 -8.34 23.17
N ALA A 439 13.50 -8.61 22.24
CA ALA A 439 12.62 -9.78 22.29
C ALA A 439 13.41 -11.09 22.16
N VAL A 440 14.42 -11.17 21.28
CA VAL A 440 15.30 -12.37 21.19
C VAL A 440 16.00 -12.63 22.50
N HIS A 441 16.56 -11.61 23.15
CA HIS A 441 17.16 -11.71 24.48
C HIS A 441 16.19 -12.30 25.50
N HIS A 442 15.01 -11.71 25.67
CA HIS A 442 14.04 -12.14 26.69
C HIS A 442 13.38 -13.51 26.42
N ILE A 443 13.13 -13.84 25.14
CA ILE A 443 12.40 -15.07 24.79
C ILE A 443 13.32 -16.30 24.72
N PHE A 444 14.54 -16.10 24.20
CA PHE A 444 15.45 -17.19 23.86
C PHE A 444 16.72 -17.21 24.73
N GLY A 445 16.92 -16.21 25.61
CA GLY A 445 18.01 -16.20 26.59
C GLY A 445 19.40 -15.86 26.02
N PHE A 446 19.48 -15.27 24.82
CA PHE A 446 20.75 -14.76 24.29
C PHE A 446 21.14 -13.45 24.99
N ASP A 447 22.43 -13.22 25.16
CA ASP A 447 22.90 -11.92 25.65
C ASP A 447 22.59 -10.81 24.63
N TYR A 448 22.15 -9.63 25.10
CA TYR A 448 21.75 -8.55 24.22
C TYR A 448 22.90 -8.01 23.38
N GLU A 449 24.07 -7.83 23.99
CA GLU A 449 25.26 -7.34 23.28
C GLU A 449 25.76 -8.34 22.24
N GLU A 450 25.64 -9.65 22.52
CA GLU A 450 25.89 -10.72 21.53
C GLU A 450 24.92 -10.57 20.34
N CYS A 451 23.64 -10.32 20.58
CA CYS A 451 22.63 -10.11 19.55
C CYS A 451 22.97 -8.87 18.68
N VAL A 452 23.38 -7.78 19.30
CA VAL A 452 23.81 -6.56 18.62
C VAL A 452 25.06 -6.80 17.78
N ALA A 453 26.04 -7.51 18.31
CA ALA A 453 27.28 -7.85 17.61
C ALA A 453 26.99 -8.69 16.34
N ALA A 454 26.14 -9.73 16.46
CA ALA A 454 25.70 -10.53 15.33
C ALA A 454 25.02 -9.68 14.24
N LYS A 455 24.14 -8.73 14.62
CA LYS A 455 23.46 -7.84 13.69
C LYS A 455 24.41 -6.86 13.00
N LYS A 456 25.36 -6.29 13.73
CA LYS A 456 26.41 -5.41 13.16
C LYS A 456 27.27 -6.17 12.16
N LYS A 457 27.65 -7.41 12.47
CA LYS A 457 28.44 -8.27 11.60
C LYS A 457 27.68 -8.65 10.34
N GLU A 458 26.39 -9.03 10.45
CA GLU A 458 25.51 -9.27 9.30
C GLU A 458 25.45 -8.05 8.36
N LYS A 459 25.23 -6.85 8.92
CA LYS A 459 25.13 -5.60 8.13
C LYS A 459 26.44 -5.29 7.40
N LYS A 460 27.60 -5.57 8.01
CA LYS A 460 28.92 -5.23 7.47
C LYS A 460 29.45 -6.26 6.47
N LEU A 461 29.27 -7.54 6.75
CA LEU A 461 29.93 -8.64 6.04
C LEU A 461 28.97 -9.61 5.33
N GLY A 462 27.66 -9.42 5.53
CA GLY A 462 26.62 -10.28 5.00
C GLY A 462 26.39 -11.53 5.87
N VAL A 463 25.30 -12.23 5.58
CA VAL A 463 24.87 -13.45 6.30
C VAL A 463 25.92 -14.56 6.21
N ASP A 464 26.67 -14.58 5.10
CA ASP A 464 27.68 -15.59 4.81
C ASP A 464 28.89 -15.57 5.75
N ALA A 465 29.13 -14.47 6.43
CA ALA A 465 30.22 -14.32 7.39
C ALA A 465 29.84 -14.72 8.83
N LEU A 466 28.56 -15.03 9.09
CA LEU A 466 28.09 -15.38 10.42
C LEU A 466 28.42 -16.84 10.77
N ASN A 467 28.77 -17.08 12.05
CA ASN A 467 28.78 -18.43 12.58
C ASN A 467 27.36 -18.91 12.89
N GLU A 468 27.21 -20.20 13.22
CA GLU A 468 25.88 -20.82 13.46
C GLU A 468 25.07 -20.11 14.54
N ARG A 469 25.72 -19.69 15.64
CA ARG A 469 25.06 -19.01 16.75
C ARG A 469 24.63 -17.58 16.37
N GLU A 470 25.48 -16.86 15.67
CA GLU A 470 25.17 -15.53 15.12
C GLU A 470 24.04 -15.62 14.09
N LEU A 471 24.10 -16.60 13.21
CA LEU A 471 23.04 -16.87 12.22
C LEU A 471 21.71 -17.17 12.91
N LEU A 472 21.70 -18.01 13.93
CA LEU A 472 20.50 -18.32 14.70
C LEU A 472 19.88 -17.06 15.33
N ILE A 473 20.68 -16.16 15.89
CA ILE A 473 20.20 -14.87 16.42
C ILE A 473 19.49 -14.06 15.33
N ILE A 474 20.07 -13.95 14.14
CA ILE A 474 19.47 -13.18 13.02
C ILE A 474 18.17 -13.81 12.53
N VAL A 475 18.11 -15.14 12.48
CA VAL A 475 16.88 -15.87 12.14
C VAL A 475 15.80 -15.63 13.18
N LEU A 476 16.12 -15.73 14.46
CA LEU A 476 15.18 -15.48 15.56
C LEU A 476 14.70 -14.02 15.56
N ARG A 477 15.58 -13.06 15.26
CA ARG A 477 15.20 -11.67 15.08
C ARG A 477 14.18 -11.51 13.93
N THR A 478 14.41 -12.19 12.82
CA THR A 478 13.49 -12.18 11.68
C THR A 478 12.15 -12.83 12.05
N ALA A 479 12.18 -13.94 12.78
CA ALA A 479 11.00 -14.61 13.31
C ALA A 479 10.19 -13.69 14.26
N VAL A 480 10.85 -13.03 15.21
CA VAL A 480 10.21 -12.04 16.10
C VAL A 480 9.57 -10.90 15.31
N LYS A 481 10.28 -10.34 14.33
CA LYS A 481 9.73 -9.32 13.43
C LYS A 481 8.45 -9.80 12.74
N ARG A 482 8.44 -11.04 12.25
CA ARG A 482 7.28 -11.64 11.58
C ARG A 482 6.11 -11.88 12.54
N ILE A 483 6.38 -12.26 13.80
CA ILE A 483 5.35 -12.40 14.83
C ILE A 483 4.70 -11.05 15.12
N TRP A 484 5.47 -9.97 15.24
CA TRP A 484 4.94 -8.61 15.41
C TRP A 484 4.03 -8.18 14.27
N TYR A 485 4.50 -8.36 13.02
CA TYR A 485 3.65 -8.08 11.86
C TYR A 485 2.39 -8.97 11.87
N GLY A 486 2.55 -10.25 12.21
CA GLY A 486 1.41 -11.17 12.33
C GLY A 486 0.39 -10.70 13.35
N LEU A 487 0.81 -10.17 14.48
CA LEU A 487 -0.07 -9.61 15.52
C LEU A 487 -0.81 -8.36 15.01
N ASN A 488 -0.09 -7.44 14.37
CA ASN A 488 -0.65 -6.19 13.85
C ASN A 488 -1.63 -6.44 12.68
N TYR A 489 -1.37 -7.47 11.84
CA TYR A 489 -2.23 -7.84 10.72
C TYR A 489 -3.27 -8.92 11.03
N GLY A 490 -3.33 -9.39 12.28
CA GLY A 490 -4.27 -10.41 12.71
C GLY A 490 -4.07 -11.77 12.03
N ILE A 491 -2.80 -12.14 11.72
CA ILE A 491 -2.46 -13.44 11.12
C ILE A 491 -2.75 -14.57 12.15
N GLY A 492 -3.45 -15.62 11.70
CA GLY A 492 -3.67 -16.83 12.50
C GLY A 492 -2.39 -17.66 12.69
N ASP A 493 -2.39 -18.54 13.69
CA ASP A 493 -1.20 -19.34 14.07
C ASP A 493 -0.76 -20.29 12.97
N GLU A 494 -1.69 -20.83 12.17
CA GLU A 494 -1.38 -21.68 11.01
C GLU A 494 -0.55 -20.90 9.97
N LYS A 495 -1.00 -19.72 9.56
CA LYS A 495 -0.27 -18.89 8.58
C LYS A 495 1.04 -18.35 9.16
N LEU A 496 1.08 -18.06 10.45
CA LEU A 496 2.29 -17.66 11.15
C LEU A 496 3.31 -18.82 11.16
N ALA A 497 2.89 -20.04 11.43
CA ALA A 497 3.73 -21.24 11.42
C ALA A 497 4.35 -21.49 10.03
N ILE A 498 3.56 -21.32 8.95
CA ILE A 498 4.05 -21.42 7.56
C ILE A 498 5.12 -20.37 7.31
N ASN A 499 4.85 -19.12 7.66
CA ASN A 499 5.78 -18.01 7.44
C ASN A 499 7.09 -18.19 8.22
N LEU A 500 7.01 -18.58 9.49
CA LEU A 500 8.19 -18.85 10.32
C LEU A 500 9.00 -20.03 9.78
N THR A 501 8.33 -21.06 9.31
CA THR A 501 9.00 -22.20 8.65
C THR A 501 9.78 -21.75 7.43
N ALA A 502 9.20 -20.87 6.58
CA ALA A 502 9.89 -20.33 5.41
C ALA A 502 11.13 -19.49 5.79
N ASP A 503 11.05 -18.70 6.87
CA ASP A 503 12.19 -17.92 7.34
C ASP A 503 13.33 -18.81 7.89
N PHE A 504 12.99 -19.81 8.68
CA PHE A 504 13.97 -20.78 9.17
C PHE A 504 14.64 -21.55 8.00
N ARG A 505 13.87 -21.91 6.97
CA ARG A 505 14.42 -22.57 5.77
C ARG A 505 15.38 -21.69 4.97
N LYS A 506 15.12 -20.38 4.88
CA LYS A 506 16.04 -19.44 4.22
C LYS A 506 17.37 -19.36 4.93
N ALA A 507 17.37 -19.49 6.24
CA ALA A 507 18.58 -19.52 7.05
C ALA A 507 19.31 -20.86 6.96
N ASP A 508 18.56 -21.97 6.85
CA ASP A 508 19.12 -23.31 6.71
C ASP A 508 19.70 -23.60 5.31
N LYS A 509 19.60 -22.67 4.35
CA LYS A 509 20.18 -22.88 3.00
C LYS A 509 21.68 -23.15 2.99
N LYS A 510 22.40 -22.82 4.08
CA LYS A 510 23.83 -23.13 4.29
C LYS A 510 24.10 -24.37 5.13
N GLY A 511 23.10 -24.89 5.82
CA GLY A 511 23.29 -25.98 6.76
C GLY A 511 22.14 -26.97 6.66
N ARG A 512 21.91 -27.58 5.51
CA ARG A 512 21.13 -28.81 5.48
C ARG A 512 21.94 -29.86 6.22
N ASN A 513 21.51 -30.15 7.43
CA ASN A 513 22.14 -31.15 8.27
C ASN A 513 21.35 -32.44 8.19
N LEU A 514 22.04 -33.52 8.00
CA LEU A 514 21.51 -34.87 8.02
C LEU A 514 21.74 -35.46 9.41
N GLN A 515 20.76 -36.08 10.03
CA GLN A 515 20.91 -36.72 11.34
C GLN A 515 20.83 -38.23 11.23
N CYS A 516 21.86 -38.91 11.75
CA CYS A 516 21.82 -40.36 11.86
C CYS A 516 20.67 -40.80 12.77
N PRO A 517 19.73 -41.64 12.32
CA PRO A 517 18.61 -42.07 13.14
C PRO A 517 19.00 -42.92 14.35
N SER A 518 20.18 -43.61 14.26
CA SER A 518 20.67 -44.47 15.34
C SER A 518 21.44 -43.70 16.41
N CYS A 519 22.48 -42.94 16.02
CA CYS A 519 23.37 -42.27 17.00
C CYS A 519 23.04 -40.80 17.20
N LYS A 520 22.05 -40.26 16.45
CA LYS A 520 21.66 -38.85 16.48
C LYS A 520 22.75 -37.83 16.10
N THR A 521 23.88 -38.31 15.61
CA THR A 521 24.96 -37.44 15.10
C THR A 521 24.45 -36.67 13.89
N VAL A 522 24.72 -35.35 13.86
CA VAL A 522 24.32 -34.43 12.79
C VAL A 522 25.50 -34.25 11.82
N TYR A 523 25.25 -34.43 10.54
CA TYR A 523 26.23 -34.28 9.47
C TYR A 523 25.81 -33.15 8.53
N PRO A 524 26.73 -32.21 8.16
CA PRO A 524 26.44 -31.22 7.11
C PRO A 524 26.21 -31.91 5.76
N LEU A 525 25.45 -31.28 4.88
CA LEU A 525 25.10 -31.85 3.56
C LEU A 525 26.33 -32.05 2.65
N ASP A 526 27.37 -31.24 2.84
CA ASP A 526 28.67 -31.34 2.19
C ASP A 526 29.48 -32.59 2.64
N TYR A 527 29.02 -33.28 3.69
CA TYR A 527 29.57 -34.59 4.09
C TYR A 527 29.06 -35.75 3.22
N VAL A 528 28.11 -35.48 2.31
CA VAL A 528 27.70 -36.48 1.31
C VAL A 528 28.79 -36.62 0.30
N ASN A 529 29.45 -37.78 0.25
CA ASN A 529 30.54 -38.06 -0.70
C ASN A 529 30.02 -38.18 -2.14
N GLU A 530 30.94 -38.25 -3.11
CA GLU A 530 30.63 -38.38 -4.55
C GLU A 530 29.76 -39.60 -4.89
N GLN A 531 29.78 -40.62 -4.03
CA GLN A 531 28.95 -41.83 -4.14
C GLN A 531 27.57 -41.65 -3.46
N ARG A 532 27.22 -40.44 -3.02
CA ARG A 532 25.99 -40.10 -2.31
C ARG A 532 25.78 -40.90 -1.04
N ARG A 533 26.83 -41.06 -0.25
CA ARG A 533 26.83 -41.73 1.04
C ARG A 533 27.33 -40.78 2.12
N VAL A 534 26.76 -40.88 3.31
CA VAL A 534 27.32 -40.27 4.51
C VAL A 534 27.94 -41.38 5.34
N GLU A 535 29.22 -41.24 5.68
CA GLU A 535 29.88 -42.18 6.56
C GLU A 535 29.59 -41.82 8.01
N CYS A 536 28.91 -42.72 8.70
CA CYS A 536 28.68 -42.64 10.12
C CYS A 536 29.51 -43.70 10.82
N THR A 537 30.34 -43.30 11.78
CA THR A 537 31.22 -44.20 12.55
C THR A 537 30.47 -45.29 13.31
N HIS A 538 29.15 -45.10 13.53
CA HIS A 538 28.30 -46.04 14.26
C HIS A 538 27.78 -47.21 13.41
N ILE A 539 27.53 -46.97 12.11
CA ILE A 539 26.87 -47.95 11.21
C ILE A 539 27.60 -48.18 9.89
N GLY A 540 28.81 -47.68 9.72
CA GLY A 540 29.47 -47.65 8.40
C GLY A 540 28.86 -46.60 7.45
N GLY A 541 29.08 -46.75 6.19
CA GLY A 541 28.52 -45.83 5.20
C GLY A 541 27.09 -46.18 4.83
N PHE A 542 26.22 -45.19 4.62
CA PHE A 542 24.86 -45.39 4.11
C PHE A 542 24.59 -44.47 2.90
N PRO A 543 23.79 -44.93 1.92
CA PRO A 543 23.48 -44.17 0.73
C PRO A 543 22.49 -43.04 1.03
N VAL A 544 22.66 -41.90 0.34
CA VAL A 544 21.73 -40.78 0.31
C VAL A 544 21.04 -40.79 -1.06
N ASP A 545 19.74 -41.00 -1.07
CA ASP A 545 18.91 -41.03 -2.28
C ASP A 545 18.66 -39.59 -2.82
N ASP A 546 18.56 -39.46 -4.14
CA ASP A 546 18.23 -38.22 -4.83
C ASP A 546 16.92 -37.61 -4.34
N ASN A 547 15.94 -38.45 -4.06
CA ASN A 547 14.67 -38.01 -3.50
C ASN A 547 14.79 -37.41 -2.09
N TYR A 548 15.81 -37.80 -1.36
CA TYR A 548 16.09 -37.33 -0.02
C TYR A 548 16.70 -35.92 -0.02
N VAL A 549 17.53 -35.63 -1.03
CA VAL A 549 18.20 -34.33 -1.22
C VAL A 549 17.26 -33.31 -1.89
N SER A 550 16.32 -33.79 -2.70
CA SER A 550 15.38 -32.97 -3.46
C SER A 550 14.05 -32.74 -2.78
N MET A 551 13.70 -33.54 -1.76
CA MET A 551 12.42 -33.40 -1.05
C MET A 551 12.47 -32.22 -0.08
N SER A 552 11.65 -31.24 -0.35
CA SER A 552 11.18 -30.28 0.68
C SER A 552 10.31 -31.04 1.68
N VAL A 553 10.93 -31.49 2.77
CA VAL A 553 10.20 -32.34 3.72
C VAL A 553 9.34 -31.50 4.63
N ILE A 554 8.03 -31.53 4.38
CA ILE A 554 7.00 -31.04 5.29
C ILE A 554 6.80 -32.00 6.48
N ARG A 555 7.35 -33.21 6.43
CA ARG A 555 7.31 -34.20 7.53
C ARG A 555 8.56 -35.05 7.49
N ALA A 556 9.21 -35.23 8.63
CA ALA A 556 10.13 -36.34 8.82
C ALA A 556 9.41 -37.66 8.54
N ARG A 557 9.59 -38.21 7.35
CA ARG A 557 9.10 -39.55 7.03
C ARG A 557 10.17 -40.53 7.47
N LYS A 558 9.84 -41.37 8.44
CA LYS A 558 10.58 -42.60 8.67
C LYS A 558 10.40 -43.48 7.44
N MET A 559 11.38 -43.49 6.58
CA MET A 559 11.45 -44.51 5.51
C MET A 559 12.04 -45.77 6.10
N PHE A 560 11.18 -46.75 6.34
CA PHE A 560 11.64 -48.11 6.63
C PHE A 560 11.84 -48.84 5.31
N TYR A 561 13.09 -49.09 4.94
CA TYR A 561 13.35 -50.07 3.94
C TYR A 561 13.18 -51.46 4.55
N LYS A 562 12.26 -52.28 4.00
CA LYS A 562 12.23 -53.69 4.26
C LYS A 562 13.56 -54.27 3.74
N SER A 563 14.34 -54.92 4.61
CA SER A 563 15.51 -55.67 4.21
C SER A 563 15.12 -56.68 3.12
N SER A 564 15.70 -56.56 1.94
CA SER A 564 15.87 -57.71 1.08
C SER A 564 16.78 -58.73 1.78
N GLU A 565 16.62 -60.02 1.50
CA GLU A 565 17.22 -61.14 2.21
C GLU A 565 18.76 -61.23 2.19
N ASP A 566 19.46 -60.20 1.77
CA ASP A 566 20.91 -60.08 1.91
C ASP A 566 21.29 -59.36 3.20
N ARG A 567 21.88 -60.10 4.09
CA ARG A 567 22.11 -59.82 5.51
C ARG A 567 23.12 -58.72 5.86
N ASP A 568 23.61 -57.89 4.93
CA ASP A 568 24.80 -57.06 5.24
C ASP A 568 24.64 -55.55 5.07
N VAL A 569 23.46 -55.00 4.82
CA VAL A 569 23.32 -53.57 4.77
C VAL A 569 22.02 -53.14 5.48
N SER A 570 22.16 -52.79 6.74
CA SER A 570 21.12 -52.01 7.40
C SER A 570 21.10 -50.59 6.82
N VAL A 571 20.21 -50.33 5.88
CA VAL A 571 20.01 -49.00 5.31
C VAL A 571 19.23 -48.18 6.36
N PHE A 572 19.91 -47.22 6.94
CA PHE A 572 19.27 -46.21 7.77
C PHE A 572 18.99 -44.96 6.95
N ALA A 573 17.72 -44.53 6.90
CA ALA A 573 17.36 -43.24 6.34
C ALA A 573 17.89 -42.13 7.26
N LEU A 574 18.54 -41.13 6.68
CA LEU A 574 18.83 -39.90 7.36
C LEU A 574 17.56 -39.03 7.40
N GLU A 575 17.23 -38.55 8.57
CA GLU A 575 16.19 -37.54 8.69
C GLU A 575 16.84 -36.18 8.36
N GLU A 576 16.39 -35.56 7.30
CA GLU A 576 16.69 -34.15 7.03
C GLU A 576 15.99 -33.33 8.11
N ILE A 577 16.75 -32.68 9.00
CA ILE A 577 16.19 -31.80 10.00
C ILE A 577 15.86 -30.48 9.34
N ILE A 578 14.79 -30.43 8.59
CA ILE A 578 14.18 -29.16 8.21
C ILE A 578 13.34 -28.72 9.41
N ARG A 579 13.75 -27.65 10.07
CA ARG A 579 12.99 -27.08 11.17
C ARG A 579 11.67 -26.56 10.65
N THR A 580 10.61 -27.36 10.81
CA THR A 580 9.23 -26.91 10.61
C THR A 580 8.73 -26.34 11.92
N VAL A 581 8.13 -25.15 11.86
CA VAL A 581 7.44 -24.57 13.00
C VAL A 581 6.00 -25.08 12.96
N SER A 582 5.58 -25.79 13.97
CA SER A 582 4.19 -26.22 14.14
C SER A 582 3.31 -25.04 14.57
N GLU A 583 2.01 -25.14 14.35
CA GLU A 583 1.04 -24.15 14.83
C GLU A 583 1.13 -23.94 16.37
N LYS A 584 1.36 -25.01 17.13
CA LYS A 584 1.57 -24.94 18.59
C LYS A 584 2.84 -24.17 18.96
N GLU A 585 3.92 -24.32 18.20
CA GLU A 585 5.16 -23.57 18.43
C GLU A 585 4.97 -22.09 18.05
N ALA A 586 4.31 -21.81 16.92
CA ALA A 586 4.00 -20.43 16.51
C ALA A 586 3.15 -19.73 17.58
N PHE A 587 2.13 -20.39 18.11
CA PHE A 587 1.35 -19.92 19.26
C PHE A 587 2.21 -19.69 20.50
N SER A 588 3.12 -20.63 20.82
CA SER A 588 4.03 -20.50 21.96
C SER A 588 4.96 -19.30 21.82
N TYR A 589 5.56 -19.09 20.65
CA TYR A 589 6.42 -17.92 20.39
C TYR A 589 5.64 -16.62 20.52
N ARG A 590 4.43 -16.57 19.96
CA ARG A 590 3.55 -15.40 20.10
C ARG A 590 3.20 -15.14 21.55
N LYS A 591 2.84 -16.16 22.34
CA LYS A 591 2.54 -16.05 23.77
C LYS A 591 3.75 -15.55 24.56
N LYS A 592 4.95 -16.05 24.27
CA LYS A 592 6.18 -15.60 24.92
C LYS A 592 6.46 -14.13 24.61
N LEU A 593 6.31 -13.71 23.33
CA LEU A 593 6.49 -12.32 22.92
C LEU A 593 5.53 -11.39 23.68
N LEU A 594 4.24 -11.74 23.72
CA LEU A 594 3.22 -10.99 24.45
C LEU A 594 3.46 -11.01 25.98
N GLY A 595 4.13 -12.04 26.49
CA GLY A 595 4.53 -12.14 27.89
C GLY A 595 5.68 -11.19 28.27
N VAL A 596 6.55 -10.84 27.32
CA VAL A 596 7.59 -9.82 27.51
C VAL A 596 6.95 -8.42 27.51
N PHE A 597 6.08 -8.14 26.55
CA PHE A 597 5.44 -6.83 26.34
C PHE A 597 4.00 -6.85 26.87
N LYS A 598 3.87 -6.90 28.20
CA LYS A 598 2.58 -7.14 28.87
C LYS A 598 1.54 -6.06 28.64
N LYS A 599 1.93 -4.79 28.72
CA LYS A 599 1.01 -3.67 28.52
C LYS A 599 0.56 -3.57 27.07
N ALA A 600 1.47 -3.81 26.12
CA ALA A 600 1.12 -3.89 24.70
C ALA A 600 0.11 -5.03 24.43
N SER A 601 0.31 -6.20 25.04
CA SER A 601 -0.65 -7.31 24.98
C SER A 601 -2.03 -6.92 25.52
N GLN A 602 -2.07 -6.32 26.71
CA GLN A 602 -3.32 -5.88 27.36
C GLN A 602 -4.04 -4.80 26.52
N TRP A 603 -3.28 -3.89 25.92
CA TRP A 603 -3.85 -2.87 25.04
C TRP A 603 -4.49 -3.50 23.81
N LEU A 604 -3.82 -4.46 23.15
CA LEU A 604 -4.35 -5.18 22.01
C LEU A 604 -5.64 -5.96 22.35
N ASP A 605 -5.71 -6.54 23.53
CA ASP A 605 -6.91 -7.24 24.00
C ASP A 605 -8.04 -6.26 24.37
N THR A 606 -7.68 -5.05 24.82
CA THR A 606 -8.65 -3.98 25.07
C THR A 606 -9.30 -3.52 23.77
N GLN A 607 -8.58 -3.45 22.64
CA GLN A 607 -9.18 -3.11 21.34
C GLN A 607 -10.29 -4.12 20.95
N ILE A 608 -10.11 -5.41 21.27
CA ILE A 608 -11.15 -6.42 21.04
C ILE A 608 -12.39 -6.15 21.91
N LYS A 609 -12.19 -5.75 23.17
CA LYS A 609 -13.32 -5.41 24.06
C LYS A 609 -14.07 -4.18 23.55
N ILE A 610 -13.33 -3.13 23.15
CA ILE A 610 -13.91 -1.89 22.58
C ILE A 610 -14.74 -2.22 21.34
N VAL A 611 -14.20 -2.98 20.39
CA VAL A 611 -14.95 -3.27 19.16
C VAL A 611 -16.19 -4.12 19.41
N ASN A 612 -16.16 -5.03 20.39
CA ASN A 612 -17.33 -5.82 20.76
C ASN A 612 -18.44 -4.97 21.41
N SER A 613 -18.10 -3.87 22.10
CA SER A 613 -19.07 -2.94 22.70
C SER A 613 -19.48 -1.81 21.77
N GLU A 614 -18.54 -1.19 21.05
CA GLU A 614 -18.74 0.05 20.31
C GLU A 614 -18.78 -0.12 18.78
N LYS A 615 -18.43 -1.34 18.27
CA LYS A 615 -18.34 -1.69 16.84
C LYS A 615 -17.32 -0.84 16.05
N LYS A 616 -16.50 -0.10 16.75
CA LYS A 616 -15.46 0.76 16.19
C LYS A 616 -14.27 0.84 17.14
N VAL A 617 -13.12 1.19 16.58
CA VAL A 617 -11.92 1.62 17.31
C VAL A 617 -11.53 3.01 16.80
N GLN A 618 -10.69 3.72 17.55
CA GLN A 618 -10.36 5.12 17.29
C GLN A 618 -8.86 5.30 17.07
N SER A 619 -8.49 6.12 16.08
CA SER A 619 -7.11 6.49 15.83
C SER A 619 -6.61 7.54 16.82
N ILE A 620 -5.31 7.82 16.81
CA ILE A 620 -4.66 8.77 17.71
C ILE A 620 -5.17 10.21 17.54
N LEU A 621 -5.61 10.57 16.33
CA LEU A 621 -6.23 11.86 16.03
C LEU A 621 -7.77 11.86 16.12
N GLY A 622 -8.37 10.74 16.53
CA GLY A 622 -9.81 10.65 16.78
C GLY A 622 -10.63 10.05 15.66
N ARG A 623 -10.04 9.73 14.50
CA ARG A 623 -10.74 9.10 13.39
C ARG A 623 -11.20 7.68 13.75
N PHE A 624 -12.40 7.29 13.34
CA PHE A 624 -12.95 5.97 13.62
C PHE A 624 -12.56 4.95 12.55
N ARG A 625 -12.41 3.71 13.00
CA ARG A 625 -12.39 2.49 12.19
C ARG A 625 -13.58 1.63 12.63
N ARG A 626 -14.61 1.52 11.79
CA ARG A 626 -15.84 0.80 12.08
C ARG A 626 -15.71 -0.66 11.64
N LEU A 627 -16.17 -1.58 12.48
CA LEU A 627 -16.03 -3.03 12.29
C LEU A 627 -17.39 -3.71 12.57
N ASN A 628 -18.40 -3.34 11.78
CA ASN A 628 -19.79 -3.79 11.96
C ASN A 628 -19.95 -5.32 11.91
N SER A 629 -19.03 -6.03 11.24
CA SER A 629 -19.05 -7.50 11.17
C SER A 629 -18.76 -8.20 12.52
N VAL A 630 -18.44 -7.45 13.57
CA VAL A 630 -18.32 -8.02 14.93
C VAL A 630 -19.66 -8.57 15.45
N ASP A 631 -20.80 -8.04 14.96
CA ASP A 631 -22.14 -8.53 15.29
C ASP A 631 -22.59 -9.71 14.39
N SER A 632 -21.76 -10.14 13.45
CA SER A 632 -22.11 -11.24 12.55
C SER A 632 -22.38 -12.53 13.35
N THR A 633 -23.44 -13.22 12.97
CA THR A 633 -23.73 -14.59 13.47
C THR A 633 -22.70 -15.60 12.93
N ASN A 634 -22.01 -15.26 11.84
CA ASN A 634 -20.90 -16.03 11.30
C ASN A 634 -19.66 -15.83 12.20
N ARG A 635 -19.26 -16.90 12.89
CA ARG A 635 -18.10 -16.89 13.80
C ARG A 635 -16.79 -16.47 13.11
N VAL A 636 -16.63 -16.76 11.82
CA VAL A 636 -15.42 -16.39 11.04
C VAL A 636 -15.36 -14.89 10.83
N ASP A 637 -16.49 -14.27 10.45
CA ASP A 637 -16.56 -12.83 10.23
C ASP A 637 -16.37 -12.05 11.53
N LYS A 638 -17.00 -12.49 12.61
CA LYS A 638 -16.81 -11.93 13.94
C LYS A 638 -15.35 -12.00 14.37
N SER A 639 -14.72 -13.16 14.28
CA SER A 639 -13.30 -13.34 14.62
C SER A 639 -12.37 -12.53 13.73
N ARG A 640 -12.76 -12.28 12.44
CA ARG A 640 -12.03 -11.38 11.55
C ARG A 640 -12.10 -9.93 12.03
N ALA A 641 -13.29 -9.45 12.41
CA ALA A 641 -13.47 -8.09 12.93
C ALA A 641 -12.69 -7.86 14.22
N GLU A 642 -12.73 -8.81 15.16
CA GLU A 642 -11.95 -8.77 16.39
C GLU A 642 -10.43 -8.70 16.14
N ARG A 643 -9.93 -9.47 15.18
CA ARG A 643 -8.52 -9.35 14.76
C ARG A 643 -8.22 -8.01 14.10
N GLN A 644 -9.12 -7.51 13.26
CA GLN A 644 -8.96 -6.23 12.59
C GLN A 644 -8.99 -5.03 13.53
N SER A 645 -9.59 -5.14 14.73
CA SER A 645 -9.56 -4.05 15.71
C SER A 645 -8.15 -3.70 16.18
N LYS A 646 -7.23 -4.68 16.17
CA LYS A 646 -5.81 -4.48 16.50
C LYS A 646 -5.08 -3.65 15.43
N ASN A 647 -5.59 -3.65 14.19
CA ASN A 647 -5.00 -2.89 13.08
C ASN A 647 -5.19 -1.38 13.19
N VAL A 648 -5.85 -0.90 14.24
CA VAL A 648 -5.97 0.55 14.53
C VAL A 648 -4.59 1.22 14.66
N ILE A 649 -3.54 0.46 14.98
CA ILE A 649 -2.16 0.96 14.97
C ILE A 649 -1.77 1.52 13.59
N GLN A 650 -2.24 0.91 12.51
CA GLN A 650 -2.02 1.43 11.15
C GLN A 650 -2.75 2.76 10.90
N ASN A 651 -3.93 2.92 11.52
CA ASN A 651 -4.66 4.18 11.46
C ASN A 651 -3.89 5.29 12.18
N HIS A 652 -3.32 4.98 13.36
CA HIS A 652 -2.44 5.91 14.08
C HIS A 652 -1.22 6.31 13.23
N ALA A 653 -0.56 5.34 12.61
CA ALA A 653 0.60 5.60 11.74
C ALA A 653 0.24 6.49 10.55
N ALA A 654 -0.89 6.20 9.88
CA ALA A 654 -1.38 6.98 8.76
C ALA A 654 -1.70 8.44 9.15
N ASP A 655 -2.24 8.65 10.34
CA ASP A 655 -2.52 9.99 10.87
C ASP A 655 -1.23 10.77 11.13
N ILE A 656 -0.22 10.14 11.74
CA ILE A 656 1.09 10.78 11.99
C ILE A 656 1.79 11.13 10.68
N VAL A 657 1.86 10.19 9.73
CA VAL A 657 2.49 10.43 8.42
C VAL A 657 1.79 11.57 7.68
N GLY A 658 0.44 11.57 7.63
CA GLY A 658 -0.32 12.64 6.99
C GLY A 658 -0.08 14.00 7.62
N HIS A 659 -0.04 14.07 8.95
CA HIS A 659 0.24 15.32 9.67
C HIS A 659 1.67 15.81 9.40
N VAL A 660 2.66 14.94 9.46
CA VAL A 660 4.06 15.28 9.15
C VAL A 660 4.21 15.78 7.71
N MET A 661 3.50 15.21 6.73
CA MET A 661 3.50 15.72 5.36
C MET A 661 3.02 17.18 5.30
N VAL A 662 1.99 17.52 6.07
CA VAL A 662 1.48 18.90 6.17
C VAL A 662 2.53 19.83 6.81
N LEU A 663 3.21 19.38 7.87
CA LEU A 663 4.26 20.16 8.51
C LEU A 663 5.44 20.42 7.57
N VAL A 664 5.90 19.40 6.84
CA VAL A 664 7.00 19.51 5.87
C VAL A 664 6.63 20.44 4.70
N ASP A 665 5.42 20.27 4.11
CA ASP A 665 4.99 21.12 2.98
C ASP A 665 4.69 22.57 3.41
N ASN A 666 4.40 22.82 4.70
CA ASN A 666 4.13 24.16 5.23
C ASN A 666 5.32 24.84 5.88
N ASP A 667 6.43 24.12 6.11
CA ASP A 667 7.62 24.71 6.70
C ASP A 667 8.22 25.81 5.82
N GLN A 668 8.31 27.03 6.37
CA GLN A 668 8.69 28.21 5.60
C GLN A 668 10.15 28.14 5.13
N ASP A 669 11.06 27.68 6.00
CA ASP A 669 12.48 27.58 5.64
C ASP A 669 12.71 26.55 4.53
N LEU A 670 11.98 25.42 4.55
CA LEU A 670 12.04 24.41 3.49
C LEU A 670 11.45 24.93 2.17
N LYS A 671 10.36 25.70 2.21
CA LYS A 671 9.79 26.36 1.02
C LYS A 671 10.77 27.35 0.39
N GLU A 672 11.35 28.22 1.20
CA GLU A 672 12.34 29.22 0.74
C GLU A 672 13.61 28.53 0.21
N ALA A 673 13.99 27.39 0.78
CA ALA A 673 15.10 26.58 0.28
C ALA A 673 14.75 25.78 -0.99
N GLY A 674 13.51 25.85 -1.50
CA GLY A 674 13.09 25.16 -2.72
C GLY A 674 12.87 23.65 -2.55
N VAL A 675 12.68 23.17 -1.30
CA VAL A 675 12.38 21.77 -1.01
C VAL A 675 10.97 21.43 -1.51
N GLN A 676 10.82 20.26 -2.12
CA GLN A 676 9.58 19.81 -2.73
C GLN A 676 9.25 18.38 -2.31
N LEU A 677 8.08 18.18 -1.72
CA LEU A 677 7.53 16.85 -1.48
C LEU A 677 6.98 16.30 -2.81
N LEU A 678 7.45 15.12 -3.22
CA LEU A 678 7.09 14.48 -4.50
C LEU A 678 6.13 13.31 -4.33
N GLY A 679 6.17 12.63 -3.17
CA GLY A 679 5.37 11.44 -2.96
C GLY A 679 5.50 10.88 -1.56
N GLN A 680 4.65 9.87 -1.31
CA GLN A 680 4.61 9.12 -0.06
C GLN A 680 4.51 7.62 -0.38
N VAL A 681 5.36 6.80 0.22
CA VAL A 681 5.37 5.35 0.03
C VAL A 681 5.44 4.65 1.39
N HIS A 682 4.31 4.12 1.87
CA HIS A 682 4.15 3.56 3.22
C HIS A 682 4.48 4.58 4.31
N ASP A 683 5.62 4.46 4.97
CA ASP A 683 6.10 5.35 6.03
C ASP A 683 7.26 6.26 5.52
N GLU A 684 7.53 6.22 4.18
CA GLU A 684 8.61 6.93 3.50
C GLU A 684 8.09 8.20 2.81
N LEU A 685 8.77 9.33 2.99
CA LEU A 685 8.57 10.56 2.25
C LEU A 685 9.60 10.66 1.13
N ILE A 686 9.14 10.96 -0.06
CA ILE A 686 9.94 11.17 -1.26
C ILE A 686 9.97 12.66 -1.58
N ILE A 687 11.16 13.23 -1.64
CA ILE A 687 11.38 14.65 -1.80
C ILE A 687 12.45 14.95 -2.86
N GLN A 688 12.49 16.19 -3.31
CA GLN A 688 13.66 16.73 -3.99
C GLN A 688 13.98 18.12 -3.44
N MET A 689 15.25 18.52 -3.52
CA MET A 689 15.72 19.83 -3.11
C MET A 689 16.88 20.28 -3.98
N PRO A 690 17.17 21.59 -4.09
CA PRO A 690 18.31 22.07 -4.83
C PRO A 690 19.60 21.37 -4.43
N ASP A 691 20.40 20.94 -5.42
CA ASP A 691 21.71 20.29 -5.20
C ASP A 691 22.76 21.35 -4.87
N ASN A 692 22.86 21.71 -3.61
CA ASN A 692 23.76 22.73 -3.10
C ASN A 692 24.26 22.35 -1.68
N GLU A 693 25.11 23.19 -1.12
CA GLU A 693 25.71 23.00 0.21
C GLU A 693 24.69 22.90 1.36
N PHE A 694 23.44 23.37 1.17
CA PHE A 694 22.37 23.32 2.17
C PHE A 694 21.53 22.04 2.10
N ALA A 695 21.69 21.19 1.08
CA ALA A 695 20.87 20.00 0.90
C ALA A 695 20.88 19.08 2.13
N GLN A 696 22.05 18.84 2.75
CA GLN A 696 22.15 18.03 3.95
C GLN A 696 21.49 18.69 5.19
N LYS A 697 21.55 20.02 5.30
CA LYS A 697 20.85 20.76 6.36
C LYS A 697 19.33 20.65 6.19
N ASN A 698 18.84 20.77 4.97
CA ASN A 698 17.42 20.64 4.68
C ASN A 698 16.92 19.21 4.94
N LEU A 699 17.70 18.19 4.57
CA LEU A 699 17.40 16.80 4.93
C LEU A 699 17.30 16.60 6.44
N ALA A 700 18.26 17.15 7.20
CA ALA A 700 18.25 17.10 8.66
C ALA A 700 17.03 17.81 9.27
N ARG A 701 16.59 18.95 8.70
CA ARG A 701 15.37 19.66 9.13
C ARG A 701 14.11 18.82 8.88
N ILE A 702 13.98 18.19 7.70
CA ILE A 702 12.85 17.31 7.42
C ILE A 702 12.84 16.13 8.39
N LYS A 703 14.01 15.53 8.63
CA LYS A 703 14.17 14.46 9.61
C LYS A 703 13.70 14.92 11.00
N HIS A 704 14.11 16.09 11.43
CA HIS A 704 13.69 16.68 12.71
C HIS A 704 12.16 16.83 12.77
N ILE A 705 11.51 17.37 11.71
CA ILE A 705 10.05 17.49 11.64
C ILE A 705 9.39 16.10 11.70
N MET A 706 9.94 15.09 11.03
CA MET A 706 9.42 13.72 11.13
C MET A 706 9.51 13.17 12.55
N GLU A 707 10.61 13.42 13.25
CA GLU A 707 10.87 12.85 14.57
C GLU A 707 10.13 13.59 15.70
N THR A 708 9.96 14.90 15.59
CA THR A 708 9.44 15.74 16.69
C THR A 708 8.13 16.45 16.37
N GLY A 709 7.87 16.72 15.09
CA GLY A 709 6.80 17.62 14.66
C GLY A 709 5.41 17.23 15.18
N PHE A 710 5.08 15.93 15.17
CA PHE A 710 3.81 15.48 15.75
C PHE A 710 3.73 15.75 17.26
N SER A 711 4.81 15.45 17.99
CA SER A 711 4.86 15.65 19.45
C SER A 711 4.80 17.13 19.86
N GLU A 712 5.35 18.01 19.03
CA GLU A 712 5.39 19.45 19.27
C GLU A 712 4.08 20.16 18.92
N THR A 713 3.35 19.67 17.92
CA THR A 713 2.17 20.37 17.37
C THR A 713 0.85 19.77 17.80
N VAL A 714 0.81 18.51 18.21
CA VAL A 714 -0.44 17.82 18.58
C VAL A 714 -0.46 17.50 20.09
N PHE A 715 0.36 16.55 20.52
CA PHE A 715 0.61 16.23 21.94
C PHE A 715 1.88 15.38 22.07
N PRO A 716 2.57 15.46 23.25
CA PRO A 716 3.81 14.73 23.46
C PRO A 716 3.63 13.20 23.38
N LEU A 717 4.51 12.54 22.65
CA LEU A 717 4.63 11.08 22.64
C LEU A 717 5.61 10.63 23.73
N ASN A 718 5.39 9.45 24.34
CA ASN A 718 6.30 8.85 25.33
C ASN A 718 7.52 8.19 24.68
N VAL A 719 7.57 8.14 23.37
CA VAL A 719 8.65 7.56 22.58
C VAL A 719 9.18 8.56 21.58
N ASN A 720 10.47 8.51 21.34
CA ASN A 720 11.10 9.28 20.29
C ASN A 720 10.85 8.57 18.95
N LEU A 721 10.18 9.24 18.02
CA LEU A 721 10.10 8.74 16.66
C LEU A 721 11.49 8.81 16.03
N ILE A 722 11.79 7.84 15.17
CA ILE A 722 13.09 7.74 14.51
C ILE A 722 12.85 7.71 13.00
N ALA A 723 13.49 8.59 12.26
CA ALA A 723 13.50 8.61 10.82
C ALA A 723 14.92 8.45 10.28
N GLU A 724 15.08 7.68 9.23
CA GLU A 724 16.34 7.53 8.49
C GLU A 724 16.17 8.13 7.11
N GLY A 725 17.17 8.84 6.62
CA GLY A 725 17.09 9.48 5.31
C GLY A 725 18.44 9.64 4.64
N ALA A 726 18.42 9.67 3.32
CA ALA A 726 19.59 9.88 2.49
C ALA A 726 19.26 10.70 1.25
N LEU A 727 20.27 11.34 0.69
CA LEU A 727 20.23 12.02 -0.60
C LEU A 727 20.89 11.15 -1.67
N GLY A 728 20.42 11.26 -2.91
CA GLY A 728 20.96 10.55 -4.05
C GLY A 728 20.57 11.21 -5.38
N LEU A 729 21.16 10.78 -6.49
CA LEU A 729 20.77 11.24 -7.83
C LEU A 729 19.43 10.63 -8.27
N SER A 730 19.07 9.51 -7.68
CA SER A 730 17.80 8.81 -7.91
C SER A 730 17.23 8.29 -6.59
N TRP A 731 15.95 7.94 -6.58
CA TRP A 731 15.33 7.27 -5.43
C TRP A 731 16.06 5.95 -5.06
N GLY A 732 16.59 5.24 -6.07
CA GLY A 732 17.35 4.02 -5.84
C GLY A 732 18.67 4.22 -5.11
N ASP A 733 19.24 5.44 -5.13
CA ASP A 733 20.52 5.79 -4.49
C ASP A 733 20.33 6.30 -3.05
N CYS A 734 19.11 6.65 -2.66
CA CYS A 734 18.79 7.14 -1.33
C CYS A 734 18.76 5.98 -0.31
N LYS A 735 19.95 5.52 0.17
CA LYS A 735 20.07 4.45 1.16
C LYS A 735 21.25 4.66 2.10
#